data_ea7602a929133b06c63cb1c119fe86ab
#
_entry.id   ea7602a929133b06c63cb1c119fe86ab
#
_cell.length_a   1.000
_cell.length_b   1.000
_cell.length_c   1.000
_cell.angle_alpha   90.00
_cell.angle_beta   90.00
_cell.angle_gamma   90.00
#
_symmetry.space_group_name_H-M   'P 1'
#
loop_
_entity.id
_entity.type
_entity.pdbx_description
1 polymer ?
#
loop_
_entity_poly.entity_id
_entity_poly.type
_entity_poly.pdbx_seq_one_letter_code
_entity_poly.pdbx_strand_id
1 'polypeptide(L)'
;MSSENGGGGRVDGGARGAPPEQLALIRETVRKADTPRARPRTWRGAALAGHLPVARVLVDKGVLHLDRYFDYAVPEELDADAQPGVRVRVRFGAGRHRVREGRREGGGLIDGFLIERLAESDYSGPLAALAQVVSPEPVLSEELLGLARAVADRYAGSLADVLQLAVPPRSARAERRPSPAPAPPPPAPGPGSWARYEQGPAFLRSLADGGAPRAVWNALPGPLWSEELARAVAATLASGRGALVVLPDGRAVARVDAALTELLGEGRHAVLTADAGPEKRYAQWLAVRRGSVRAVIGTRAAMFAPVQDLGLVVLWDDGDGSHSEQHAPQPHAREVLLLRAAQDKCGFLLGGWSCTVEAAQLVETGWAGPLVAGRDRVRAAAPLVRTVGDGDLARDEAARAARLPSLAWQAVREGLRRGPVLVQVPRRGYVPRMACAGCRTPARCRHCSGPMEAPGADDLRCGWCGQREESGWHCPECGGFRLRAQVVGARRTAEELGRAFPAVPVRTSGREHVLDTVPAAPALVVSTPGAEPVAEGGYAAALLLDGWAMLGRPDLRAGEDALRRWIGAAALVRPQAEGGTVVVVAEPTLRPVQALVRWDPVGHAVRELGERAELGFPPVSRMAAVSGPGEAVAGFLRTAELPGEAEVLGPVPLPATPAGRPRRPGGPPPGDLWERALIRVPPGRGAALTAALKSAQAARTARAGDEPVWVRIDPPDIG
;
A
#
# COMPACT_ATOMS: atom_id res chain seq x y z
N MET A 1 66.17 -24.84 19.00
CA MET A 1 66.59 -26.22 18.75
C MET A 1 65.61 -26.75 17.72
N SER A 2 65.97 -26.69 16.46
CA SER A 2 66.41 -27.81 15.61
C SER A 2 65.22 -28.74 15.34
N SER A 3 64.82 -29.04 14.22
CA SER A 3 65.21 -29.13 12.82
C SER A 3 64.29 -30.17 12.15
N GLU A 4 63.82 -29.83 11.00
CA GLU A 4 63.98 -30.54 9.73
C GLU A 4 63.08 -31.72 9.34
N ASN A 5 62.50 -31.53 8.16
CA ASN A 5 62.39 -32.45 7.00
C ASN A 5 61.35 -33.58 7.10
N GLY A 6 60.58 -33.84 6.08
CA GLY A 6 60.62 -33.73 4.65
C GLY A 6 59.76 -34.80 4.01
N GLY A 7 59.36 -34.64 2.78
CA GLY A 7 58.83 -35.69 1.87
C GLY A 7 57.31 -35.74 1.76
N GLY A 8 56.65 -35.48 0.71
CA GLY A 8 56.79 -35.88 -0.66
C GLY A 8 55.76 -36.96 -0.99
N GLY A 9 54.69 -36.62 -1.72
CA GLY A 9 53.73 -37.61 -2.18
C GLY A 9 52.64 -37.01 -3.06
N ARG A 10 52.90 -36.89 -4.35
CA ARG A 10 51.88 -36.71 -5.40
C ARG A 10 50.98 -37.93 -5.48
N VAL A 11 49.69 -37.74 -5.57
CA VAL A 11 48.80 -38.63 -6.35
C VAL A 11 47.81 -37.79 -7.13
N ASP A 12 47.91 -37.92 -8.44
CA ASP A 12 46.95 -37.47 -9.45
C ASP A 12 45.62 -38.23 -9.34
N GLY A 13 44.54 -37.57 -9.76
CA GLY A 13 43.24 -38.22 -9.95
C GLY A 13 42.12 -37.22 -10.16
N GLY A 14 41.95 -36.67 -11.21
CA GLY A 14 41.20 -36.23 -12.31
C GLY A 14 39.71 -36.55 -12.24
N ALA A 15 38.86 -35.54 -12.13
CA ALA A 15 37.54 -35.53 -12.76
C ALA A 15 37.22 -34.10 -13.15
N ARG A 16 37.46 -33.78 -14.41
CA ARG A 16 37.05 -32.51 -15.06
C ARG A 16 35.57 -32.62 -15.38
N GLY A 17 34.73 -31.93 -14.64
CA GLY A 17 33.39 -31.51 -15.09
C GLY A 17 33.53 -30.30 -16.01
N ALA A 18 33.12 -30.43 -17.27
CA ALA A 18 33.10 -29.35 -18.24
C ALA A 18 32.06 -28.29 -17.80
N PRO A 19 32.36 -27.01 -17.93
CA PRO A 19 31.36 -25.95 -17.70
C PRO A 19 30.32 -25.94 -18.84
N PRO A 20 29.04 -25.64 -18.56
CA PRO A 20 27.99 -25.62 -19.59
C PRO A 20 28.32 -24.60 -20.68
N GLU A 21 28.07 -24.98 -21.93
CA GLU A 21 28.36 -24.21 -23.16
C GLU A 21 27.84 -22.74 -23.15
N GLN A 22 26.88 -22.41 -22.32
CA GLN A 22 26.38 -21.03 -22.16
C GLN A 22 27.38 -20.06 -21.50
N LEU A 23 28.28 -20.56 -20.64
CA LEU A 23 29.34 -19.72 -20.04
C LEU A 23 30.53 -19.51 -21.00
N ALA A 24 30.72 -20.39 -21.97
CA ALA A 24 31.72 -20.22 -23.01
C ALA A 24 31.34 -19.10 -24.00
N LEU A 25 30.07 -18.96 -24.36
CA LEU A 25 29.56 -17.88 -25.21
C LEU A 25 29.74 -16.51 -24.60
N ILE A 26 29.62 -16.38 -23.27
CA ILE A 26 29.84 -15.10 -22.57
C ILE A 26 31.33 -14.77 -22.48
N ARG A 27 32.23 -15.77 -22.37
CA ARG A 27 33.68 -15.56 -22.30
C ARG A 27 34.33 -15.31 -23.66
N GLU A 28 33.79 -15.81 -24.75
CA GLU A 28 34.29 -15.54 -26.11
C GLU A 28 33.96 -14.13 -26.61
N THR A 29 32.85 -13.53 -26.14
CA THR A 29 32.46 -12.15 -26.48
C THR A 29 33.36 -11.10 -25.82
N VAL A 30 34.01 -11.42 -24.69
CA VAL A 30 34.90 -10.51 -23.95
C VAL A 30 36.32 -10.44 -24.50
N ARG A 31 36.76 -11.41 -25.34
CA ARG A 31 38.14 -11.47 -25.86
C ARG A 31 38.34 -10.85 -27.25
N LYS A 32 37.30 -10.28 -27.88
CA LYS A 32 37.43 -9.61 -29.21
C LYS A 32 37.30 -8.08 -29.17
N ALA A 33 37.54 -7.46 -28.05
CA ALA A 33 37.41 -6.02 -27.86
C ALA A 33 38.79 -5.33 -27.71
N ASP A 34 39.69 -5.48 -28.70
CA ASP A 34 40.90 -4.62 -28.77
C ASP A 34 41.20 -4.25 -30.23
N THR A 35 40.28 -3.51 -30.83
CA THR A 35 40.58 -2.64 -31.96
C THR A 35 39.67 -1.43 -31.86
N PRO A 36 40.18 -0.18 -31.82
CA PRO A 36 39.33 1.01 -31.81
C PRO A 36 38.55 1.05 -33.12
N ARG A 37 37.29 0.63 -33.11
CA ARG A 37 36.41 0.80 -34.26
C ARG A 37 36.15 2.27 -34.44
N ALA A 38 36.53 2.80 -35.65
CA ALA A 38 36.17 4.15 -36.03
C ALA A 38 34.67 4.37 -35.81
N ARG A 39 34.33 5.42 -35.08
CA ARG A 39 32.93 5.79 -34.79
C ARG A 39 32.18 5.95 -36.11
N PRO A 40 31.04 5.29 -36.31
CA PRO A 40 30.23 5.58 -37.50
C PRO A 40 29.73 7.02 -37.38
N ARG A 41 30.21 7.90 -38.26
CA ARG A 41 29.80 9.31 -38.35
C ARG A 41 28.39 9.46 -38.95
N THR A 42 27.87 8.41 -39.54
CA THR A 42 26.56 8.39 -40.17
C THR A 42 25.83 7.08 -39.90
N TRP A 43 24.52 7.15 -39.74
CA TRP A 43 23.64 5.99 -39.68
C TRP A 43 22.67 6.07 -40.87
N ARG A 44 22.72 5.06 -41.77
CA ARG A 44 21.91 5.04 -43.00
C ARG A 44 21.97 6.38 -43.83
N GLY A 45 23.08 7.06 -43.79
CA GLY A 45 23.28 8.33 -44.48
C GLY A 45 22.92 9.58 -43.67
N ALA A 46 22.32 9.45 -42.49
CA ALA A 46 22.08 10.57 -41.57
C ALA A 46 23.30 10.80 -40.66
N ALA A 47 23.67 12.05 -40.42
CA ALA A 47 24.71 12.41 -39.45
C ALA A 47 24.27 12.07 -38.04
N LEU A 48 25.20 11.62 -37.20
CA LEU A 48 25.00 11.36 -35.80
C LEU A 48 25.46 12.54 -34.94
N ALA A 49 24.89 12.67 -33.75
CA ALA A 49 25.30 13.63 -32.74
C ALA A 49 26.83 13.65 -32.56
N GLY A 50 27.41 14.82 -32.55
CA GLY A 50 28.87 14.99 -32.43
C GLY A 50 29.43 14.65 -31.06
N HIS A 51 28.62 14.79 -30.02
CA HIS A 51 28.98 14.49 -28.63
C HIS A 51 28.01 13.45 -28.08
N LEU A 52 28.51 12.36 -27.39
CA LEU A 52 27.74 11.29 -26.82
C LEU A 52 26.65 10.72 -27.74
N PRO A 53 27.03 10.13 -28.89
CA PRO A 53 26.10 9.74 -29.96
C PRO A 53 25.21 8.54 -29.64
N VAL A 54 25.31 7.97 -28.46
CA VAL A 54 24.53 6.80 -28.03
C VAL A 54 23.55 7.20 -26.92
N ALA A 55 22.29 6.88 -27.14
CA ALA A 55 21.23 7.01 -26.13
C ALA A 55 20.95 5.65 -25.52
N ARG A 56 21.11 5.54 -24.21
CA ARG A 56 20.68 4.40 -23.42
C ARG A 56 19.22 4.58 -23.01
N VAL A 57 18.34 3.69 -23.45
CA VAL A 57 16.89 3.83 -23.33
C VAL A 57 16.31 2.67 -22.53
N LEU A 58 15.42 2.99 -21.58
CA LEU A 58 14.49 2.04 -21.00
C LEU A 58 13.21 2.02 -21.84
N VAL A 59 12.85 0.87 -22.38
CA VAL A 59 11.59 0.72 -23.12
C VAL A 59 10.42 0.55 -22.16
N ASP A 60 9.29 1.20 -22.44
CA ASP A 60 8.08 1.16 -21.63
C ASP A 60 7.30 -0.15 -21.88
N LYS A 61 7.88 -1.25 -21.39
CA LYS A 61 7.26 -2.58 -21.37
C LYS A 61 7.50 -3.27 -20.03
N GLY A 62 6.41 -3.51 -19.28
CA GLY A 62 6.41 -4.21 -18.00
C GLY A 62 6.64 -5.72 -18.13
N VAL A 63 7.69 -6.13 -18.83
CA VAL A 63 8.05 -7.55 -19.01
C VAL A 63 9.44 -7.78 -18.45
N LEU A 64 9.56 -8.66 -17.45
CA LEU A 64 10.77 -8.79 -16.64
C LEU A 64 12.03 -9.19 -17.42
N HIS A 65 11.94 -10.03 -18.47
CA HIS A 65 13.12 -10.34 -19.29
C HIS A 65 13.61 -9.15 -20.15
N LEU A 66 12.82 -8.06 -20.24
CA LEU A 66 13.16 -6.81 -20.90
C LEU A 66 13.52 -5.69 -19.91
N ASP A 67 13.60 -6.00 -18.59
CA ASP A 67 14.00 -5.04 -17.54
C ASP A 67 15.51 -4.73 -17.61
N ARG A 68 15.93 -4.18 -18.75
CA ARG A 68 17.29 -3.74 -19.04
C ARG A 68 17.28 -2.55 -19.99
N TYR A 69 18.40 -1.89 -20.11
CA TYR A 69 18.57 -0.78 -21.04
C TYR A 69 18.94 -1.26 -22.44
N PHE A 70 18.56 -0.47 -23.45
CA PHE A 70 18.86 -0.71 -24.85
C PHE A 70 19.50 0.55 -25.44
N ASP A 71 20.58 0.37 -26.19
CA ASP A 71 21.34 1.47 -26.76
C ASP A 71 20.88 1.77 -28.20
N TYR A 72 20.73 3.06 -28.50
CA TYR A 72 20.31 3.59 -29.80
C TYR A 72 21.25 4.68 -30.24
N ALA A 73 21.48 4.81 -31.57
CA ALA A 73 22.23 5.93 -32.15
C ALA A 73 21.36 7.19 -32.14
N VAL A 74 21.94 8.34 -31.78
CA VAL A 74 21.22 9.63 -31.75
C VAL A 74 21.51 10.40 -33.05
N PRO A 75 20.49 10.65 -33.90
CA PRO A 75 20.64 11.53 -35.07
C PRO A 75 21.00 12.96 -34.64
N GLU A 76 21.80 13.66 -35.44
CA GLU A 76 22.24 15.03 -35.15
C GLU A 76 21.06 16.00 -34.97
N GLU A 77 19.98 15.82 -35.73
CA GLU A 77 18.75 16.61 -35.64
C GLU A 77 18.02 16.49 -34.29
N LEU A 78 18.25 15.40 -33.54
CA LEU A 78 17.66 15.16 -32.21
C LEU A 78 18.63 15.48 -31.07
N ASP A 79 19.88 15.89 -31.34
CA ASP A 79 20.93 16.01 -30.32
C ASP A 79 20.56 16.98 -29.20
N ALA A 80 19.99 18.13 -29.52
CA ALA A 80 19.60 19.13 -28.54
C ALA A 80 18.47 18.66 -27.60
N ASP A 81 17.50 17.93 -28.16
CA ASP A 81 16.31 17.50 -27.44
C ASP A 81 16.49 16.14 -26.74
N ALA A 82 17.42 15.31 -27.21
CA ALA A 82 17.67 13.96 -26.67
C ALA A 82 18.54 14.00 -25.41
N GLN A 83 18.01 14.60 -24.34
CA GLN A 83 18.68 14.73 -23.06
C GLN A 83 18.23 13.63 -22.05
N PRO A 84 19.05 13.25 -21.05
CA PRO A 84 18.62 12.32 -20.01
C PRO A 84 17.31 12.76 -19.33
N GLY A 85 16.41 11.80 -19.10
CA GLY A 85 15.12 12.02 -18.46
C GLY A 85 13.96 12.35 -19.40
N VAL A 86 14.21 12.53 -20.72
CA VAL A 86 13.15 12.82 -21.69
C VAL A 86 12.41 11.54 -22.13
N ARG A 87 11.16 11.72 -22.56
CA ARG A 87 10.39 10.66 -23.21
C ARG A 87 10.80 10.52 -24.68
N VAL A 88 11.03 9.29 -25.10
CA VAL A 88 11.46 8.96 -26.47
C VAL A 88 10.58 7.88 -27.08
N ARG A 89 10.64 7.75 -28.41
CA ARG A 89 10.12 6.60 -29.14
C ARG A 89 11.23 5.90 -29.87
N VAL A 90 11.23 4.59 -29.77
CA VAL A 90 12.24 3.72 -30.36
C VAL A 90 11.57 2.58 -31.14
N ARG A 91 12.26 2.07 -32.16
CA ARG A 91 11.85 0.82 -32.81
C ARG A 91 12.34 -0.35 -32.01
N PHE A 92 11.41 -1.24 -31.61
CA PHE A 92 11.72 -2.36 -30.73
C PHE A 92 11.05 -3.66 -31.18
N GLY A 93 11.78 -4.77 -31.04
CA GLY A 93 11.32 -6.12 -31.38
C GLY A 93 11.54 -6.53 -32.83
N ALA A 94 11.63 -7.84 -33.08
CA ALA A 94 11.59 -8.42 -34.41
C ALA A 94 10.15 -8.31 -34.93
N GLY A 95 9.79 -7.23 -35.60
CA GLY A 95 8.49 -7.10 -36.23
C GLY A 95 8.26 -8.24 -37.21
N ARG A 96 7.03 -8.79 -37.29
CA ARG A 96 6.62 -9.57 -38.46
C ARG A 96 6.88 -8.69 -39.66
N HIS A 97 7.79 -9.12 -40.52
CA HIS A 97 8.21 -8.41 -41.72
C HIS A 97 6.98 -8.15 -42.61
N ARG A 98 6.37 -6.99 -42.51
CA ARG A 98 5.55 -6.45 -43.59
C ARG A 98 6.51 -5.87 -44.59
N VAL A 99 6.72 -6.58 -45.67
CA VAL A 99 7.39 -6.07 -46.85
C VAL A 99 6.43 -5.05 -47.49
N ARG A 100 6.68 -3.78 -47.26
CA ARG A 100 6.05 -2.70 -48.04
C ARG A 100 7.15 -2.09 -48.89
N GLU A 101 6.99 -2.17 -50.18
CA GLU A 101 7.91 -1.57 -51.22
C GLU A 101 9.38 -2.03 -51.11
N GLY A 102 9.63 -3.33 -50.86
CA GLY A 102 10.99 -3.87 -50.87
C GLY A 102 11.89 -3.49 -49.70
N ARG A 103 11.40 -2.73 -48.71
CA ARG A 103 12.14 -2.38 -47.48
C ARG A 103 11.67 -3.22 -46.29
N ARG A 104 12.61 -3.90 -45.65
CA ARG A 104 12.40 -4.57 -44.35
C ARG A 104 12.34 -3.50 -43.25
N GLU A 105 11.16 -3.09 -42.82
CA GLU A 105 10.97 -2.30 -41.59
C GLU A 105 10.83 -3.23 -40.41
N GLY A 106 11.85 -3.31 -39.56
CA GLY A 106 11.84 -4.09 -38.34
C GLY A 106 11.27 -3.30 -37.15
N GLY A 107 10.38 -3.93 -36.36
CA GLY A 107 9.92 -3.44 -35.07
C GLY A 107 8.83 -2.36 -35.10
N GLY A 108 7.87 -2.40 -34.15
CA GLY A 108 6.94 -1.32 -33.88
C GLY A 108 7.60 -0.17 -33.11
N LEU A 109 7.03 1.05 -33.21
CA LEU A 109 7.41 2.15 -32.34
C LEU A 109 6.88 1.91 -30.94
N ILE A 110 7.74 2.05 -29.96
CA ILE A 110 7.42 1.89 -28.52
C ILE A 110 7.93 3.12 -27.79
N ASP A 111 7.16 3.55 -26.80
CA ASP A 111 7.54 4.62 -25.89
C ASP A 111 8.66 4.13 -24.94
N GLY A 112 9.48 5.06 -24.46
CA GLY A 112 10.56 4.80 -23.51
C GLY A 112 11.07 6.09 -22.90
N PHE A 113 12.06 5.93 -22.01
CA PHE A 113 12.77 7.03 -21.39
C PHE A 113 14.24 6.97 -21.76
N LEU A 114 14.82 8.09 -22.16
CA LEU A 114 16.26 8.23 -22.32
C LEU A 114 16.88 8.35 -20.93
N ILE A 115 17.70 7.37 -20.56
CA ILE A 115 18.30 7.30 -19.23
C ILE A 115 19.65 8.02 -19.21
N GLU A 116 20.47 7.78 -20.20
CA GLU A 116 21.84 8.25 -20.25
C GLU A 116 22.32 8.46 -21.69
N ARG A 117 23.25 9.39 -21.91
CA ARG A 117 23.98 9.56 -23.16
C ARG A 117 25.40 9.03 -23.00
N LEU A 118 25.88 8.25 -23.96
CA LEU A 118 27.18 7.60 -23.91
C LEU A 118 28.01 7.93 -25.15
N ALA A 119 29.33 7.89 -25.00
CA ALA A 119 30.26 8.02 -26.09
C ALA A 119 30.25 6.78 -27.00
N GLU A 120 30.14 5.59 -26.39
CA GLU A 120 30.18 4.28 -27.04
C GLU A 120 29.20 3.32 -26.39
N SER A 121 28.73 2.32 -27.13
CA SER A 121 27.85 1.26 -26.64
C SER A 121 28.64 -0.01 -26.40
N ASP A 122 28.29 -0.73 -25.34
CA ASP A 122 28.80 -2.07 -25.06
C ASP A 122 28.24 -3.13 -26.04
N TYR A 123 27.22 -2.78 -26.82
CA TYR A 123 26.63 -3.65 -27.82
C TYR A 123 27.46 -3.64 -29.10
N SER A 124 27.96 -4.81 -29.49
CA SER A 124 28.84 -4.98 -30.65
C SER A 124 28.14 -4.93 -32.04
N GLY A 125 26.80 -4.99 -32.02
CA GLY A 125 26.00 -4.94 -33.26
C GLY A 125 25.70 -3.52 -33.76
N PRO A 126 25.07 -3.37 -34.93
CA PRO A 126 24.65 -2.08 -35.43
C PRO A 126 23.49 -1.52 -34.57
N LEU A 127 23.66 -0.30 -34.06
CA LEU A 127 22.62 0.37 -33.30
C LEU A 127 21.50 0.83 -34.25
N ALA A 128 20.24 0.70 -33.83
CA ALA A 128 19.12 1.40 -34.46
C ALA A 128 19.13 2.88 -34.04
N ALA A 129 18.60 3.75 -34.91
CA ALA A 129 18.48 5.16 -34.55
C ALA A 129 17.30 5.40 -33.62
N LEU A 130 17.46 6.38 -32.72
CA LEU A 130 16.37 6.98 -31.95
C LEU A 130 15.34 7.54 -32.97
N ALA A 131 14.08 7.10 -32.83
CA ALA A 131 13.06 7.46 -33.81
C ALA A 131 12.49 8.87 -33.59
N GLN A 132 12.31 9.25 -32.31
CA GLN A 132 11.69 10.52 -31.93
C GLN A 132 11.98 10.86 -30.48
N VAL A 133 12.22 12.13 -30.17
CA VAL A 133 12.03 12.72 -28.85
C VAL A 133 10.59 13.20 -28.75
N VAL A 134 9.80 12.67 -27.81
CA VAL A 134 8.37 12.99 -27.66
C VAL A 134 8.18 14.39 -27.10
N SER A 135 9.09 14.81 -26.24
CA SER A 135 9.14 16.13 -25.63
C SER A 135 10.55 16.39 -25.09
N PRO A 136 11.08 17.61 -25.23
CA PRO A 136 12.35 17.98 -24.62
C PRO A 136 12.27 18.18 -23.10
N GLU A 137 11.07 18.10 -22.50
CA GLU A 137 10.88 18.21 -21.05
C GLU A 137 11.45 16.98 -20.33
N PRO A 138 12.48 17.13 -19.45
CA PRO A 138 13.04 16.02 -18.69
C PRO A 138 12.12 15.68 -17.51
N VAL A 139 11.29 14.66 -17.69
CA VAL A 139 10.31 14.22 -16.68
C VAL A 139 10.88 13.22 -15.67
N LEU A 140 11.97 12.54 -15.99
CA LEU A 140 12.63 11.56 -15.12
C LEU A 140 13.94 12.16 -14.58
N SER A 141 13.97 12.45 -13.28
CA SER A 141 15.19 12.83 -12.59
C SER A 141 15.99 11.60 -12.15
N GLU A 142 17.26 11.79 -11.83
CA GLU A 142 18.15 10.74 -11.33
C GLU A 142 17.64 10.16 -10.01
N GLU A 143 17.14 11.02 -9.10
CA GLU A 143 16.58 10.60 -7.81
C GLU A 143 15.30 9.76 -8.01
N LEU A 144 14.42 10.17 -8.93
CA LEU A 144 13.21 9.42 -9.23
C LEU A 144 13.52 8.08 -9.90
N LEU A 145 14.52 8.04 -10.79
CA LEU A 145 15.01 6.80 -11.40
C LEU A 145 15.58 5.86 -10.34
N GLY A 146 16.41 6.38 -9.43
CA GLY A 146 16.98 5.61 -8.31
C GLY A 146 15.90 5.02 -7.40
N LEU A 147 14.91 5.84 -7.02
CA LEU A 147 13.76 5.38 -6.24
C LEU A 147 12.97 4.29 -6.99
N ALA A 148 12.67 4.50 -8.26
CA ALA A 148 11.93 3.54 -9.06
C ALA A 148 12.67 2.20 -9.19
N ARG A 149 13.99 2.22 -9.34
CA ARG A 149 14.84 1.01 -9.35
C ARG A 149 14.79 0.30 -8.00
N ALA A 150 14.95 1.03 -6.88
CA ALA A 150 14.90 0.47 -5.54
C ALA A 150 13.53 -0.19 -5.24
N VAL A 151 12.43 0.43 -5.69
CA VAL A 151 11.08 -0.15 -5.56
C VAL A 151 10.92 -1.38 -6.44
N ALA A 152 11.38 -1.34 -7.71
CA ALA A 152 11.33 -2.50 -8.61
C ALA A 152 12.08 -3.70 -8.03
N ASP A 153 13.27 -3.48 -7.47
CA ASP A 153 14.09 -4.53 -6.88
C ASP A 153 13.48 -5.07 -5.57
N ARG A 154 12.91 -4.18 -4.72
CA ARG A 154 12.23 -4.59 -3.48
C ARG A 154 10.99 -5.45 -3.71
N TYR A 155 10.28 -5.25 -4.82
CA TYR A 155 9.01 -5.90 -5.13
C TYR A 155 9.09 -6.94 -6.26
N ALA A 156 10.31 -7.34 -6.65
CA ALA A 156 10.56 -8.27 -7.77
C ALA A 156 9.87 -7.85 -9.08
N GLY A 157 9.70 -6.55 -9.29
CA GLY A 157 9.05 -5.96 -10.45
C GLY A 157 10.01 -5.45 -11.52
N SER A 158 9.46 -4.92 -12.63
CA SER A 158 10.24 -4.22 -13.64
C SER A 158 10.32 -2.72 -13.35
N LEU A 159 11.41 -2.08 -13.79
CA LEU A 159 11.54 -0.63 -13.69
C LEU A 159 10.46 0.10 -14.51
N ALA A 160 10.08 -0.46 -15.66
CA ALA A 160 9.02 0.08 -16.50
C ALA A 160 7.67 0.14 -15.77
N ASP A 161 7.28 -0.93 -15.06
CA ASP A 161 6.04 -0.94 -14.26
C ASP A 161 6.04 0.18 -13.21
N VAL A 162 7.17 0.36 -12.50
CA VAL A 162 7.25 1.43 -11.48
C VAL A 162 7.22 2.81 -12.12
N LEU A 163 7.87 3.04 -13.27
CA LEU A 163 7.84 4.33 -13.95
C LEU A 163 6.45 4.68 -14.49
N GLN A 164 5.64 3.70 -14.89
CA GLN A 164 4.23 3.91 -15.22
C GLN A 164 3.40 4.41 -14.03
N LEU A 165 3.75 4.00 -12.80
CA LEU A 165 3.13 4.52 -11.57
C LEU A 165 3.67 5.92 -11.20
N ALA A 166 4.95 6.18 -11.46
CA ALA A 166 5.67 7.36 -11.00
C ALA A 166 5.47 8.59 -11.89
N VAL A 167 5.38 8.39 -13.21
CA VAL A 167 5.34 9.49 -14.19
C VAL A 167 3.98 9.50 -14.89
N PRO A 168 3.10 10.48 -14.60
CA PRO A 168 1.76 10.51 -15.17
C PRO A 168 1.76 10.66 -16.69
N PRO A 169 0.69 10.26 -17.38
CA PRO A 169 0.53 10.43 -18.81
C PRO A 169 0.75 11.89 -19.25
N ARG A 170 1.46 12.07 -20.36
CA ARG A 170 1.83 13.38 -20.91
C ARG A 170 0.62 14.19 -21.36
N SER A 171 0.63 15.48 -21.06
CA SER A 171 -0.24 16.47 -21.68
C SER A 171 0.61 17.58 -22.35
N ALA A 172 0.65 17.59 -23.68
CA ALA A 172 1.38 18.61 -24.44
C ALA A 172 0.87 20.03 -24.16
N ARG A 173 -0.42 20.18 -23.80
CA ARG A 173 -1.00 21.47 -23.42
C ARG A 173 -0.47 21.95 -22.07
N ALA A 174 -0.35 21.04 -21.10
CA ALA A 174 0.21 21.36 -19.79
C ALA A 174 1.69 21.72 -19.87
N GLU A 175 2.48 21.02 -20.70
CA GLU A 175 3.91 21.31 -20.87
C GLU A 175 4.19 22.73 -21.41
N ARG A 176 3.36 23.21 -22.34
CA ARG A 176 3.50 24.58 -22.92
C ARG A 176 3.16 25.70 -21.96
N ARG A 177 2.48 25.40 -20.83
CA ARG A 177 2.17 26.43 -19.82
C ARG A 177 3.42 26.72 -18.99
N PRO A 178 3.84 27.98 -18.87
CA PRO A 178 4.91 28.31 -17.93
C PRO A 178 4.45 28.02 -16.50
N SER A 179 5.34 27.49 -15.71
CA SER A 179 5.10 27.33 -14.28
C SER A 179 5.36 28.66 -13.56
N PRO A 180 4.61 29.00 -12.51
CA PRO A 180 4.85 30.21 -11.72
C PRO A 180 6.23 30.15 -11.05
N ALA A 181 6.79 31.33 -10.74
CA ALA A 181 8.02 31.38 -9.94
C ALA A 181 7.82 30.74 -8.55
N PRO A 182 8.85 30.08 -8.01
CA PRO A 182 8.77 29.53 -6.65
C PRO A 182 8.44 30.63 -5.64
N ALA A 183 7.51 30.36 -4.76
CA ALA A 183 7.21 31.29 -3.68
C ALA A 183 8.30 31.23 -2.59
N PRO A 184 8.61 32.32 -1.89
CA PRO A 184 9.59 32.34 -0.82
C PRO A 184 9.18 31.39 0.33
N PRO A 185 10.14 30.85 1.10
CA PRO A 185 9.83 30.06 2.28
C PRO A 185 8.90 30.82 3.23
N PRO A 186 7.90 30.15 3.82
CA PRO A 186 7.07 30.78 4.86
C PRO A 186 7.85 30.94 6.15
N PRO A 187 7.41 31.80 7.10
CA PRO A 187 7.95 31.82 8.45
C PRO A 187 7.71 30.47 9.14
N ALA A 188 8.62 30.07 10.04
CA ALA A 188 8.43 28.88 10.84
C ALA A 188 7.16 28.97 11.69
N PRO A 189 6.27 27.97 11.65
CA PRO A 189 5.04 28.02 12.43
C PRO A 189 5.32 27.83 13.93
N GLY A 190 4.50 28.44 14.78
CA GLY A 190 4.50 28.07 16.19
C GLY A 190 4.01 26.65 16.41
N PRO A 191 4.25 26.08 17.61
CA PRO A 191 3.93 24.67 17.87
C PRO A 191 2.43 24.33 17.74
N GLY A 192 1.51 25.27 18.00
CA GLY A 192 0.08 25.03 17.91
C GLY A 192 -0.35 23.77 18.67
N SER A 193 -1.17 22.94 18.04
CA SER A 193 -1.64 21.67 18.59
C SER A 193 -0.53 20.63 18.87
N TRP A 194 0.65 20.75 18.25
CA TRP A 194 1.81 19.90 18.57
C TRP A 194 2.30 20.05 20.02
N ALA A 195 1.98 21.17 20.71
CA ALA A 195 2.27 21.33 22.13
C ALA A 195 1.57 20.30 23.04
N ARG A 196 0.60 19.56 22.51
CA ARG A 196 -0.07 18.46 23.23
C ARG A 196 0.77 17.18 23.32
N TYR A 197 1.82 17.08 22.49
CA TYR A 197 2.75 15.96 22.48
C TYR A 197 4.07 16.43 23.11
N GLU A 198 4.64 15.63 23.98
CA GLU A 198 5.84 16.00 24.73
C GLU A 198 7.00 16.40 23.80
N GLN A 199 7.20 15.64 22.74
CA GLN A 199 8.28 15.85 21.77
C GLN A 199 7.84 16.64 20.53
N GLY A 200 6.56 17.01 20.43
CA GLY A 200 5.99 17.70 19.28
C GLY A 200 6.67 19.02 18.91
N PRO A 201 6.88 19.95 19.87
CA PRO A 201 7.60 21.20 19.60
C PRO A 201 9.04 21.00 19.14
N ALA A 202 9.75 19.98 19.67
CA ALA A 202 11.10 19.65 19.24
C ALA A 202 11.13 19.06 17.83
N PHE A 203 10.15 18.23 17.48
CA PHE A 203 9.99 17.68 16.15
C PHE A 203 9.79 18.80 15.10
N LEU A 204 8.90 19.77 15.36
CA LEU A 204 8.69 20.90 14.45
C LEU A 204 9.92 21.79 14.31
N ARG A 205 10.62 22.09 15.43
CA ARG A 205 11.86 22.88 15.37
C ARG A 205 12.92 22.18 14.51
N SER A 206 13.10 20.87 14.71
CA SER A 206 14.05 20.11 13.90
C SER A 206 13.74 20.20 12.39
N LEU A 207 12.46 20.15 11.99
CA LEU A 207 12.07 20.35 10.60
C LEU A 207 12.37 21.77 10.10
N ALA A 208 12.05 22.79 10.90
CA ALA A 208 12.27 24.20 10.56
C ALA A 208 13.77 24.54 10.44
N ASP A 209 14.60 23.86 11.21
CA ASP A 209 16.07 23.97 11.17
C ASP A 209 16.72 23.13 10.05
N GLY A 210 15.91 22.49 9.17
CA GLY A 210 16.38 21.65 8.06
C GLY A 210 16.83 20.25 8.48
N GLY A 211 16.56 19.82 9.70
CA GLY A 211 16.80 18.47 10.18
C GLY A 211 15.92 17.42 9.51
N ALA A 212 16.22 16.15 9.77
CA ALA A 212 15.51 15.00 9.21
C ALA A 212 14.99 14.07 10.32
N PRO A 213 14.09 14.55 11.21
CA PRO A 213 13.57 13.72 12.30
C PRO A 213 12.67 12.61 11.74
N ARG A 214 12.73 11.43 12.35
CA ARG A 214 11.88 10.28 12.00
C ARG A 214 11.00 9.93 13.18
N ALA A 215 9.68 9.92 12.97
CA ALA A 215 8.73 9.68 14.04
C ALA A 215 7.55 8.80 13.61
N VAL A 216 7.09 7.97 14.56
CA VAL A 216 5.79 7.32 14.53
C VAL A 216 4.86 8.10 15.47
N TRP A 217 3.88 8.74 14.89
CA TRP A 217 2.97 9.64 15.57
C TRP A 217 1.62 9.00 15.82
N ASN A 218 1.31 8.72 17.09
CA ASN A 218 -0.03 8.32 17.49
C ASN A 218 -0.86 9.56 17.83
N ALA A 219 -1.70 9.97 16.88
CA ALA A 219 -2.50 11.18 16.98
C ALA A 219 -3.57 11.08 18.06
N LEU A 220 -3.81 12.18 18.76
CA LEU A 220 -4.96 12.31 19.65
C LEU A 220 -6.26 12.29 18.84
N PRO A 221 -7.36 11.70 19.37
CA PRO A 221 -8.65 11.75 18.71
C PRO A 221 -9.14 13.18 18.49
N GLY A 222 -9.99 13.36 17.50
CA GLY A 222 -10.56 14.65 17.13
C GLY A 222 -10.01 15.21 15.80
N PRO A 223 -10.39 16.45 15.44
CA PRO A 223 -10.20 17.00 14.11
C PRO A 223 -8.81 17.60 13.84
N LEU A 224 -7.96 17.81 14.86
CA LEU A 224 -6.74 18.63 14.76
C LEU A 224 -5.59 17.99 13.97
N TRP A 225 -5.68 16.73 13.63
CA TRP A 225 -4.60 16.01 12.90
C TRP A 225 -4.22 16.66 11.56
N SER A 226 -5.18 17.25 10.83
CA SER A 226 -4.92 17.92 9.55
C SER A 226 -4.17 19.25 9.75
N GLU A 227 -4.46 19.99 10.81
CA GLU A 227 -3.71 21.20 11.20
C GLU A 227 -2.29 20.80 11.65
N GLU A 228 -2.16 19.73 12.42
CA GLU A 228 -0.86 19.17 12.85
C GLU A 228 0.01 18.80 11.63
N LEU A 229 -0.58 18.15 10.62
CA LEU A 229 0.13 17.87 9.36
C LEU A 229 0.50 19.16 8.62
N ALA A 230 -0.41 20.12 8.51
CA ALA A 230 -0.15 21.40 7.84
C ALA A 230 1.02 22.14 8.49
N ARG A 231 1.11 22.14 9.84
CA ARG A 231 2.23 22.75 10.57
C ARG A 231 3.56 22.03 10.33
N ALA A 232 3.57 20.70 10.25
CA ALA A 232 4.78 19.95 9.93
C ALA A 232 5.27 20.27 8.50
N VAL A 233 4.37 20.38 7.52
CA VAL A 233 4.66 20.82 6.17
C VAL A 233 5.21 22.26 6.18
N ALA A 234 4.54 23.19 6.86
CA ALA A 234 4.99 24.59 6.96
C ALA A 234 6.37 24.73 7.61
N ALA A 235 6.65 23.97 8.67
CA ALA A 235 7.96 23.94 9.31
C ALA A 235 9.05 23.46 8.34
N THR A 236 8.75 22.42 7.54
CA THR A 236 9.68 21.94 6.51
C THR A 236 9.92 22.99 5.43
N LEU A 237 8.86 23.65 4.94
CA LEU A 237 9.00 24.71 3.95
C LEU A 237 9.76 25.93 4.46
N ALA A 238 9.67 26.23 5.77
CA ALA A 238 10.42 27.31 6.40
C ALA A 238 11.93 27.10 6.30
N SER A 239 12.41 25.86 6.32
CA SER A 239 13.82 25.52 6.09
C SER A 239 14.26 25.63 4.61
N GLY A 240 13.35 25.95 3.70
CA GLY A 240 13.58 25.95 2.24
C GLY A 240 13.50 24.58 1.60
N ARG A 241 13.24 23.51 2.37
CA ARG A 241 13.09 22.13 1.87
C ARG A 241 11.64 21.83 1.49
N GLY A 242 11.43 20.79 0.66
CA GLY A 242 10.10 20.36 0.22
C GLY A 242 9.45 19.33 1.14
N ALA A 243 8.13 19.16 1.02
CA ALA A 243 7.37 18.19 1.81
C ALA A 243 6.39 17.39 0.93
N LEU A 244 6.24 16.11 1.26
CA LEU A 244 5.31 15.18 0.61
C LEU A 244 4.42 14.51 1.64
N VAL A 245 3.09 14.62 1.48
CA VAL A 245 2.09 13.98 2.35
C VAL A 245 1.24 13.02 1.54
N VAL A 246 1.21 11.75 1.94
CA VAL A 246 0.38 10.71 1.35
C VAL A 246 -0.75 10.34 2.30
N LEU A 247 -1.97 10.37 1.77
CA LEU A 247 -3.23 10.25 2.50
C LEU A 247 -4.08 9.11 1.91
N PRO A 248 -4.95 8.46 2.71
CA PRO A 248 -5.67 7.26 2.25
C PRO A 248 -6.72 7.55 1.18
N ASP A 249 -7.41 8.69 1.26
CA ASP A 249 -8.53 9.02 0.38
C ASP A 249 -8.67 10.52 0.08
N GLY A 250 -9.57 10.88 -0.85
CA GLY A 250 -9.83 12.26 -1.25
C GLY A 250 -10.39 13.13 -0.13
N ARG A 251 -11.11 12.56 0.86
CA ARG A 251 -11.65 13.31 2.00
C ARG A 251 -10.55 13.73 2.96
N ALA A 252 -9.60 12.83 3.22
CA ALA A 252 -8.41 13.16 3.99
C ALA A 252 -7.56 14.22 3.28
N VAL A 253 -7.41 14.10 1.95
CA VAL A 253 -6.72 15.11 1.12
C VAL A 253 -7.41 16.47 1.24
N ALA A 254 -8.74 16.55 1.11
CA ALA A 254 -9.49 17.81 1.19
C ALA A 254 -9.34 18.49 2.56
N ARG A 255 -9.24 17.73 3.66
CA ARG A 255 -9.02 18.30 5.00
C ARG A 255 -7.64 18.91 5.16
N VAL A 256 -6.60 18.20 4.68
CA VAL A 256 -5.22 18.70 4.73
C VAL A 256 -5.03 19.85 3.75
N ASP A 257 -5.70 19.83 2.57
CA ASP A 257 -5.74 20.91 1.59
C ASP A 257 -6.29 22.21 2.23
N ALA A 258 -7.44 22.12 2.92
CA ALA A 258 -8.03 23.24 3.63
C ALA A 258 -7.10 23.81 4.72
N ALA A 259 -6.50 22.93 5.55
CA ALA A 259 -5.59 23.34 6.62
C ALA A 259 -4.29 23.99 6.08
N LEU A 260 -3.76 23.49 4.96
CA LEU A 260 -2.59 24.08 4.29
C LEU A 260 -2.95 25.41 3.64
N THR A 261 -4.12 25.52 3.01
CA THR A 261 -4.58 26.77 2.40
C THR A 261 -4.80 27.86 3.45
N GLU A 262 -5.37 27.50 4.59
CA GLU A 262 -5.53 28.42 5.73
C GLU A 262 -4.18 28.88 6.28
N LEU A 263 -3.20 27.97 6.41
CA LEU A 263 -1.91 28.28 7.03
C LEU A 263 -0.93 28.97 6.07
N LEU A 264 -0.87 28.55 4.80
CA LEU A 264 0.14 28.96 3.83
C LEU A 264 -0.39 29.92 2.74
N GLY A 265 -1.71 29.97 2.53
CA GLY A 265 -2.36 30.64 1.41
C GLY A 265 -2.52 29.74 0.17
N GLU A 266 -3.32 30.21 -0.78
CA GLU A 266 -3.61 29.50 -2.02
C GLU A 266 -2.36 29.32 -2.92
N GLY A 267 -2.31 28.20 -3.65
CA GLY A 267 -1.24 27.94 -4.64
C GLY A 267 0.12 27.58 -4.04
N ARG A 268 0.21 27.40 -2.74
CA ARG A 268 1.47 27.06 -2.04
C ARG A 268 1.77 25.56 -2.01
N HIS A 269 0.84 24.73 -2.37
CA HIS A 269 0.98 23.28 -2.46
C HIS A 269 0.27 22.70 -3.67
N ALA A 270 0.66 21.52 -4.09
CA ALA A 270 0.04 20.76 -5.17
C ALA A 270 -0.78 19.59 -4.63
N VAL A 271 -1.95 19.34 -5.24
CA VAL A 271 -2.85 18.24 -4.88
C VAL A 271 -2.83 17.18 -5.98
N LEU A 272 -2.24 16.02 -5.70
CA LEU A 272 -2.10 14.91 -6.66
C LEU A 272 -3.08 13.77 -6.32
N THR A 273 -4.26 13.82 -6.96
CA THR A 273 -5.28 12.77 -6.85
C THR A 273 -5.67 12.24 -8.24
N ALA A 274 -6.26 11.05 -8.29
CA ALA A 274 -6.72 10.47 -9.55
C ALA A 274 -7.91 11.24 -10.15
N ASP A 275 -8.74 11.86 -9.31
CA ASP A 275 -9.98 12.52 -9.71
C ASP A 275 -9.77 13.89 -10.38
N ALA A 276 -8.56 14.44 -10.29
CA ALA A 276 -8.24 15.77 -10.86
C ALA A 276 -8.27 15.81 -12.40
N GLY A 277 -8.40 14.66 -13.06
CA GLY A 277 -8.26 14.53 -14.51
C GLY A 277 -6.81 14.61 -15.00
N PRO A 278 -6.50 14.02 -16.17
CA PRO A 278 -5.11 13.80 -16.60
C PRO A 278 -4.34 15.10 -16.86
N GLU A 279 -4.96 16.12 -17.48
CA GLU A 279 -4.28 17.39 -17.80
C GLU A 279 -3.94 18.16 -16.52
N LYS A 280 -4.89 18.34 -15.59
CA LYS A 280 -4.66 19.06 -14.33
C LYS A 280 -3.62 18.35 -13.47
N ARG A 281 -3.73 17.00 -13.37
CA ARG A 281 -2.77 16.18 -12.65
C ARG A 281 -1.36 16.31 -13.20
N TYR A 282 -1.19 16.27 -14.53
CA TYR A 282 0.12 16.43 -15.16
C TYR A 282 0.67 17.85 -14.98
N ALA A 283 -0.16 18.89 -15.08
CA ALA A 283 0.25 20.27 -14.85
C ALA A 283 0.75 20.51 -13.41
N GLN A 284 0.06 19.96 -12.42
CA GLN A 284 0.48 20.04 -11.01
C GLN A 284 1.77 19.25 -10.78
N TRP A 285 1.87 18.05 -11.35
CA TRP A 285 3.07 17.25 -11.29
C TRP A 285 4.29 17.96 -11.91
N LEU A 286 4.11 18.63 -13.06
CA LEU A 286 5.15 19.45 -13.69
C LEU A 286 5.54 20.67 -12.84
N ALA A 287 4.59 21.34 -12.20
CA ALA A 287 4.89 22.45 -11.29
C ALA A 287 5.80 22.01 -10.13
N VAL A 288 5.56 20.80 -9.60
CA VAL A 288 6.43 20.19 -8.58
C VAL A 288 7.81 19.84 -9.17
N ARG A 289 7.85 19.17 -10.33
CA ARG A 289 9.10 18.79 -11.02
C ARG A 289 9.97 20.00 -11.37
N ARG A 290 9.37 21.09 -11.77
CA ARG A 290 10.04 22.36 -12.09
C ARG A 290 10.41 23.19 -10.86
N GLY A 291 10.06 22.73 -9.65
CA GLY A 291 10.37 23.40 -8.40
C GLY A 291 9.50 24.63 -8.08
N SER A 292 8.46 24.89 -8.87
CA SER A 292 7.53 26.01 -8.62
C SER A 292 6.73 25.82 -7.34
N VAL A 293 6.46 24.55 -6.99
CA VAL A 293 5.75 24.17 -5.76
C VAL A 293 6.56 23.09 -5.06
N ARG A 294 6.82 23.25 -3.77
CA ARG A 294 7.64 22.35 -2.97
C ARG A 294 6.84 21.51 -1.96
N ALA A 295 5.57 21.80 -1.74
CA ALA A 295 4.68 20.99 -0.93
C ALA A 295 3.72 20.20 -1.81
N VAL A 296 3.59 18.91 -1.54
CA VAL A 296 2.67 18.01 -2.25
C VAL A 296 1.84 17.23 -1.26
N ILE A 297 0.53 17.22 -1.47
CA ILE A 297 -0.38 16.31 -0.80
C ILE A 297 -1.11 15.47 -1.85
N GLY A 298 -1.48 14.26 -1.50
CA GLY A 298 -2.25 13.43 -2.42
C GLY A 298 -2.52 12.05 -1.87
N THR A 299 -3.16 11.23 -2.70
CA THR A 299 -3.35 9.83 -2.41
C THR A 299 -2.11 9.03 -2.80
N ARG A 300 -2.17 7.71 -2.73
CA ARG A 300 -1.08 6.79 -3.09
C ARG A 300 -0.32 7.21 -4.35
N ALA A 301 -0.99 7.76 -5.36
CA ALA A 301 -0.36 8.23 -6.59
C ALA A 301 0.69 9.34 -6.38
N ALA A 302 0.67 10.04 -5.24
CA ALA A 302 1.62 11.09 -4.91
C ALA A 302 2.96 10.54 -4.36
N MET A 303 3.05 9.26 -3.98
CA MET A 303 4.26 8.72 -3.33
C MET A 303 5.55 8.87 -4.16
N PHE A 304 5.42 9.02 -5.49
CA PHE A 304 6.53 9.25 -6.41
C PHE A 304 6.66 10.72 -6.87
N ALA A 305 5.92 11.67 -6.28
CA ALA A 305 5.98 13.06 -6.71
C ALA A 305 7.42 13.61 -6.67
N PRO A 306 7.92 14.27 -7.73
CA PRO A 306 9.32 14.70 -7.86
C PRO A 306 9.58 16.01 -7.10
N VAL A 307 9.38 15.98 -5.78
CA VAL A 307 9.61 17.13 -4.91
C VAL A 307 11.10 17.42 -4.81
N GLN A 308 11.49 18.65 -5.15
CA GLN A 308 12.88 19.10 -5.04
C GLN A 308 13.28 19.35 -3.58
N ASP A 309 14.55 19.06 -3.24
CA ASP A 309 15.12 19.25 -1.90
C ASP A 309 14.21 18.69 -0.80
N LEU A 310 13.76 17.45 -0.96
CA LEU A 310 12.78 16.84 -0.07
C LEU A 310 13.28 16.81 1.39
N GLY A 311 12.54 17.45 2.29
CA GLY A 311 12.84 17.56 3.71
C GLY A 311 11.97 16.67 4.60
N LEU A 312 10.75 16.33 4.14
CA LEU A 312 9.83 15.53 4.93
C LEU A 312 8.94 14.67 4.01
N VAL A 313 8.80 13.41 4.34
CA VAL A 313 7.73 12.55 3.84
C VAL A 313 6.78 12.16 4.96
N VAL A 314 5.48 12.17 4.68
CA VAL A 314 4.42 11.86 5.65
C VAL A 314 3.51 10.80 5.05
N LEU A 315 3.16 9.79 5.86
CA LEU A 315 2.08 8.86 5.58
C LEU A 315 1.06 8.89 6.71
N TRP A 316 -0.20 9.12 6.37
CA TRP A 316 -1.29 9.11 7.33
C TRP A 316 -2.11 7.83 7.21
N ASP A 317 -2.35 7.16 8.36
CA ASP A 317 -3.14 5.92 8.49
C ASP A 317 -2.64 4.78 7.58
N ASP A 318 -1.38 4.39 7.76
CA ASP A 318 -0.68 3.40 6.94
C ASP A 318 -1.32 2.02 6.90
N GLY A 319 -2.17 1.69 7.87
CA GLY A 319 -2.99 0.48 7.89
C GLY A 319 -4.18 0.50 6.92
N ASP A 320 -4.44 1.62 6.22
CA ASP A 320 -5.50 1.64 5.22
C ASP A 320 -5.10 0.90 3.95
N GLY A 321 -5.96 -0.03 3.49
CA GLY A 321 -5.69 -0.83 2.31
C GLY A 321 -5.57 -0.02 1.00
N SER A 322 -5.98 1.27 0.99
CA SER A 322 -5.80 2.17 -0.16
C SER A 322 -4.33 2.51 -0.43
N HIS A 323 -3.45 2.35 0.56
CA HIS A 323 -2.01 2.55 0.40
C HIS A 323 -1.29 1.44 -0.35
N SER A 324 -1.94 0.28 -0.54
CA SER A 324 -1.42 -0.80 -1.39
C SER A 324 -1.77 -0.56 -2.86
N GLU A 325 -0.75 -0.50 -3.73
CA GLU A 325 -0.97 -0.38 -5.18
C GLU A 325 -1.56 -1.66 -5.76
N GLN A 326 -2.48 -1.50 -6.72
CA GLN A 326 -3.16 -2.62 -7.36
C GLN A 326 -2.44 -3.10 -8.63
N HIS A 327 -1.68 -2.21 -9.27
CA HIS A 327 -0.89 -2.53 -10.47
C HIS A 327 0.51 -3.02 -10.09
N ALA A 328 1.09 -3.87 -10.92
CA ALA A 328 2.45 -4.36 -10.72
C ALA A 328 3.45 -3.20 -10.54
N PRO A 329 4.43 -3.40 -9.64
CA PRO A 329 4.71 -4.56 -8.80
C PRO A 329 3.98 -4.55 -7.45
N GLN A 330 2.90 -3.79 -7.29
CA GLN A 330 2.02 -3.67 -6.13
C GLN A 330 2.71 -3.15 -4.86
N PRO A 331 3.49 -2.06 -4.93
CA PRO A 331 4.16 -1.53 -3.76
C PRO A 331 3.17 -0.93 -2.75
N HIS A 332 3.52 -0.98 -1.48
CA HIS A 332 2.83 -0.27 -0.42
C HIS A 332 3.46 1.12 -0.21
N ALA A 333 2.63 2.17 -0.06
CA ALA A 333 3.13 3.54 0.06
C ALA A 333 4.11 3.72 1.24
N ARG A 334 3.90 3.06 2.39
CA ARG A 334 4.84 3.07 3.52
C ARG A 334 6.24 2.66 3.08
N GLU A 335 6.36 1.56 2.37
CA GLU A 335 7.65 1.02 1.96
C GLU A 335 8.36 1.93 0.93
N VAL A 336 7.59 2.52 0.00
CA VAL A 336 8.14 3.50 -0.95
C VAL A 336 8.64 4.74 -0.23
N LEU A 337 7.89 5.26 0.75
CA LEU A 337 8.30 6.44 1.53
C LEU A 337 9.48 6.15 2.47
N LEU A 338 9.60 4.92 2.99
CA LEU A 338 10.78 4.49 3.75
C LEU A 338 12.04 4.46 2.88
N LEU A 339 11.95 3.89 1.67
CA LEU A 339 13.06 3.91 0.69
C LEU A 339 13.44 5.35 0.35
N ARG A 340 12.45 6.19 0.11
CA ARG A 340 12.63 7.59 -0.22
C ARG A 340 13.28 8.39 0.92
N ALA A 341 12.81 8.19 2.16
CA ALA A 341 13.41 8.83 3.32
C ALA A 341 14.88 8.46 3.53
N ALA A 342 15.25 7.23 3.19
CA ALA A 342 16.63 6.76 3.24
C ALA A 342 17.48 7.35 2.11
N GLN A 343 16.97 7.36 0.86
CA GLN A 343 17.65 7.88 -0.33
C GLN A 343 17.86 9.40 -0.24
N ASP A 344 16.80 10.16 0.07
CA ASP A 344 16.81 11.63 0.06
C ASP A 344 17.30 12.21 1.41
N LYS A 345 17.61 11.34 2.39
CA LYS A 345 18.04 11.72 3.75
C LYS A 345 17.11 12.75 4.37
N CYS A 346 15.81 12.54 4.24
CA CYS A 346 14.77 13.44 4.74
C CYS A 346 14.07 12.89 5.99
N GLY A 347 13.33 13.76 6.67
CA GLY A 347 12.45 13.39 7.78
C GLY A 347 11.33 12.45 7.33
N PHE A 348 10.83 11.67 8.28
CA PHE A 348 9.74 10.73 8.07
C PHE A 348 8.72 10.84 9.21
N LEU A 349 7.46 11.00 8.86
CA LEU A 349 6.35 11.01 9.81
C LEU A 349 5.29 9.98 9.42
N LEU A 350 5.14 8.94 10.22
CA LEU A 350 4.08 7.96 10.09
C LEU A 350 3.02 8.27 11.14
N GLY A 351 1.88 8.81 10.72
CA GLY A 351 0.83 9.28 11.62
C GLY A 351 -0.47 8.51 11.50
N GLY A 352 -1.23 8.43 12.60
CA GLY A 352 -2.55 7.82 12.61
C GLY A 352 -3.17 7.82 14.00
N TRP A 353 -4.47 7.59 14.08
CA TRP A 353 -5.14 7.34 15.37
C TRP A 353 -4.86 5.94 15.89
N SER A 354 -4.55 5.00 15.01
CA SER A 354 -4.12 3.64 15.32
C SER A 354 -2.62 3.50 15.08
N CYS A 355 -2.06 2.37 15.47
CA CYS A 355 -0.67 1.99 15.22
C CYS A 355 -0.65 0.63 14.54
N THR A 356 0.03 0.50 13.42
CA THR A 356 0.25 -0.78 12.76
C THR A 356 1.43 -1.52 13.40
N VAL A 357 1.50 -2.82 13.17
CA VAL A 357 2.63 -3.63 13.67
C VAL A 357 3.93 -3.21 13.00
N GLU A 358 3.89 -2.78 11.75
CA GLU A 358 5.05 -2.23 11.04
C GLU A 358 5.50 -0.88 11.64
N ALA A 359 4.55 -0.03 12.03
CA ALA A 359 4.86 1.22 12.73
C ALA A 359 5.52 0.94 14.10
N ALA A 360 5.02 -0.05 14.83
CA ALA A 360 5.63 -0.50 16.09
C ALA A 360 7.05 -1.03 15.87
N GLN A 361 7.29 -1.79 14.79
CA GLN A 361 8.62 -2.29 14.44
C GLN A 361 9.62 -1.15 14.16
N LEU A 362 9.20 -0.08 13.50
CA LEU A 362 10.08 1.08 13.26
C LEU A 362 10.54 1.75 14.55
N VAL A 363 9.69 1.74 15.57
CA VAL A 363 10.05 2.26 16.92
C VAL A 363 10.92 1.26 17.65
N GLU A 364 10.59 -0.01 17.66
CA GLU A 364 11.32 -1.07 18.37
C GLU A 364 12.75 -1.22 17.83
N THR A 365 12.95 -1.07 16.53
CA THR A 365 14.28 -1.09 15.90
C THR A 365 15.06 0.21 16.06
N GLY A 366 14.48 1.25 16.67
CA GLY A 366 15.11 2.56 16.81
C GLY A 366 15.25 3.35 15.50
N TRP A 367 14.58 2.91 14.41
CA TRP A 367 14.62 3.62 13.14
C TRP A 367 13.83 4.94 13.18
N ALA A 368 12.74 4.98 13.97
CA ALA A 368 11.93 6.17 14.24
C ALA A 368 11.67 6.31 15.74
N GLY A 369 11.57 7.55 16.22
CA GLY A 369 11.15 7.82 17.59
C GLY A 369 9.64 7.80 17.75
N PRO A 370 9.11 7.40 18.94
CA PRO A 370 7.68 7.52 19.22
C PRO A 370 7.31 8.99 19.47
N LEU A 371 6.19 9.43 18.87
CA LEU A 371 5.61 10.75 19.08
C LEU A 371 4.18 10.56 19.58
N VAL A 372 4.05 10.46 20.91
CA VAL A 372 2.82 10.12 21.62
C VAL A 372 2.45 11.18 22.65
N ALA A 373 1.17 11.32 22.92
CA ALA A 373 0.70 12.16 24.04
C ALA A 373 0.69 11.42 25.36
N GLY A 374 0.88 12.12 26.45
CA GLY A 374 0.76 11.57 27.80
C GLY A 374 -0.65 11.01 28.05
N ARG A 375 -0.75 9.97 28.91
CA ARG A 375 -2.01 9.26 29.19
C ARG A 375 -3.17 10.18 29.63
N ASP A 376 -2.85 11.22 30.39
CA ASP A 376 -3.90 12.17 30.86
C ASP A 376 -4.49 12.96 29.69
N ARG A 377 -3.66 13.35 28.73
CA ARG A 377 -4.09 14.04 27.50
C ARG A 377 -4.92 13.10 26.61
N VAL A 378 -4.50 11.83 26.51
CA VAL A 378 -5.26 10.80 25.78
C VAL A 378 -6.64 10.63 26.40
N ARG A 379 -6.72 10.48 27.74
CA ARG A 379 -7.99 10.35 28.47
C ARG A 379 -8.89 11.60 28.33
N ALA A 380 -8.30 12.77 28.35
CA ALA A 380 -9.04 14.03 28.18
C ALA A 380 -9.63 14.18 26.78
N ALA A 381 -8.97 13.66 25.76
CA ALA A 381 -9.39 13.76 24.35
C ALA A 381 -10.31 12.58 23.91
N ALA A 382 -10.22 11.43 24.55
CA ALA A 382 -10.95 10.23 24.14
C ALA A 382 -12.40 10.21 24.67
N PRO A 383 -13.35 9.61 23.91
CA PRO A 383 -14.69 9.30 24.42
C PRO A 383 -14.66 8.18 25.46
N LEU A 384 -15.74 8.05 26.24
CA LEU A 384 -15.95 6.89 27.09
C LEU A 384 -16.30 5.65 26.24
N VAL A 385 -15.49 4.61 26.29
CA VAL A 385 -15.77 3.35 25.58
C VAL A 385 -16.37 2.32 26.53
N ARG A 386 -17.51 1.75 26.14
CA ARG A 386 -18.23 0.69 26.87
C ARG A 386 -18.38 -0.53 25.97
N THR A 387 -18.34 -1.72 26.55
CA THR A 387 -18.42 -3.00 25.85
C THR A 387 -19.70 -3.74 26.15
N VAL A 388 -20.18 -4.54 25.20
CA VAL A 388 -21.28 -5.49 25.37
C VAL A 388 -20.83 -6.82 24.78
N GLY A 389 -20.66 -7.83 25.66
CA GLY A 389 -20.26 -9.17 25.25
C GLY A 389 -21.44 -10.11 25.00
N ASP A 390 -21.13 -11.32 24.55
CA ASP A 390 -22.10 -12.36 24.26
C ASP A 390 -22.93 -12.74 25.54
N GLY A 391 -22.30 -12.73 26.70
CA GLY A 391 -22.97 -13.00 27.98
C GLY A 391 -23.99 -11.91 28.39
N ASP A 392 -23.73 -10.65 28.05
CA ASP A 392 -24.66 -9.54 28.24
C ASP A 392 -25.84 -9.64 27.29
N LEU A 393 -25.56 -9.94 26.02
CA LEU A 393 -26.57 -10.16 24.98
C LEU A 393 -27.50 -11.35 25.33
N ALA A 394 -26.99 -12.41 25.92
CA ALA A 394 -27.78 -13.58 26.31
C ALA A 394 -28.77 -13.26 27.45
N ARG A 395 -28.44 -12.33 28.35
CA ARG A 395 -29.28 -11.91 29.48
C ARG A 395 -30.23 -10.76 29.14
N ASP A 396 -29.99 -10.08 28.04
CA ASP A 396 -30.73 -8.88 27.59
C ASP A 396 -31.93 -9.27 26.73
N GLU A 397 -33.15 -9.16 27.27
CA GLU A 397 -34.39 -9.42 26.51
C GLU A 397 -34.60 -8.46 25.35
N ALA A 398 -34.20 -7.20 25.50
CA ALA A 398 -34.27 -6.21 24.40
C ALA A 398 -33.35 -6.58 23.24
N ALA A 399 -32.14 -7.09 23.51
CA ALA A 399 -31.23 -7.60 22.51
C ALA A 399 -31.77 -8.83 21.78
N ARG A 400 -32.50 -9.70 22.49
CA ARG A 400 -33.16 -10.87 21.89
C ARG A 400 -34.28 -10.49 20.94
N ALA A 401 -35.05 -9.46 21.28
CA ALA A 401 -36.17 -8.98 20.46
C ALA A 401 -35.71 -8.08 19.32
N ALA A 402 -34.85 -7.11 19.60
CA ALA A 402 -34.50 -6.01 18.71
C ALA A 402 -33.06 -6.04 18.15
N ARG A 403 -32.28 -7.10 18.40
CA ARG A 403 -30.88 -7.25 17.97
C ARG A 403 -29.90 -6.27 18.62
N LEU A 404 -30.33 -5.12 19.09
CA LEU A 404 -29.48 -4.13 19.75
C LEU A 404 -29.54 -4.31 21.26
N PRO A 405 -28.41 -4.35 21.97
CA PRO A 405 -28.38 -4.45 23.42
C PRO A 405 -28.99 -3.21 24.09
N SER A 406 -29.52 -3.38 25.30
CA SER A 406 -30.11 -2.29 26.09
C SER A 406 -29.14 -1.13 26.28
N LEU A 407 -27.83 -1.43 26.49
CA LEU A 407 -26.79 -0.42 26.58
C LEU A 407 -26.66 0.42 25.29
N ALA A 408 -26.75 -0.22 24.12
CA ALA A 408 -26.69 0.47 22.84
C ALA A 408 -27.93 1.38 22.65
N TRP A 409 -29.12 0.89 23.01
CA TRP A 409 -30.35 1.70 23.00
C TRP A 409 -30.27 2.92 23.91
N GLN A 410 -29.72 2.75 25.10
CA GLN A 410 -29.52 3.85 26.05
C GLN A 410 -28.55 4.88 25.46
N ALA A 411 -27.41 4.46 24.92
CA ALA A 411 -26.42 5.34 24.32
C ALA A 411 -27.01 6.15 23.14
N VAL A 412 -27.84 5.51 22.29
CA VAL A 412 -28.53 6.22 21.20
C VAL A 412 -29.47 7.29 21.73
N ARG A 413 -30.33 6.94 22.69
CA ARG A 413 -31.32 7.89 23.27
C ARG A 413 -30.65 9.09 23.94
N GLU A 414 -29.60 8.84 24.70
CA GLU A 414 -28.84 9.89 25.38
C GLU A 414 -28.05 10.75 24.37
N GLY A 415 -27.44 10.11 23.37
CA GLY A 415 -26.71 10.78 22.31
C GLY A 415 -27.58 11.70 21.49
N LEU A 416 -28.76 11.24 21.06
CA LEU A 416 -29.71 12.02 20.25
C LEU A 416 -30.26 13.26 20.96
N ARG A 417 -30.17 13.34 22.28
CA ARG A 417 -30.53 14.57 23.03
C ARG A 417 -29.45 15.65 22.89
N ARG A 418 -28.24 15.30 22.47
CA ARG A 418 -27.05 16.16 22.47
C ARG A 418 -26.47 16.39 21.08
N GLY A 419 -26.84 15.58 20.09
CA GLY A 419 -26.33 15.72 18.72
C GLY A 419 -26.46 14.45 17.88
N PRO A 420 -25.73 14.33 16.80
CA PRO A 420 -25.77 13.18 15.92
C PRO A 420 -25.13 11.95 16.59
N VAL A 421 -25.64 10.76 16.22
CA VAL A 421 -25.14 9.46 16.70
C VAL A 421 -24.66 8.64 15.49
N LEU A 422 -23.41 8.18 15.55
CA LEU A 422 -22.82 7.31 14.54
C LEU A 422 -23.15 5.85 14.83
N VAL A 423 -23.48 5.08 13.80
CA VAL A 423 -23.68 3.64 13.86
C VAL A 423 -22.82 2.97 12.80
N GLN A 424 -21.69 2.44 13.20
CA GLN A 424 -20.81 1.69 12.30
C GLN A 424 -21.28 0.23 12.21
N VAL A 425 -21.49 -0.24 10.97
CA VAL A 425 -21.86 -1.63 10.68
C VAL A 425 -20.92 -2.22 9.63
N PRO A 426 -20.54 -3.50 9.72
CA PRO A 426 -19.66 -4.13 8.72
C PRO A 426 -20.19 -4.01 7.30
N ARG A 427 -19.29 -3.96 6.32
CA ARG A 427 -19.65 -3.92 4.89
C ARG A 427 -20.35 -5.21 4.47
N ARG A 428 -21.29 -5.14 3.51
CA ARG A 428 -21.76 -6.32 2.79
C ARG A 428 -20.57 -6.99 2.09
N GLY A 429 -20.41 -8.29 2.31
CA GLY A 429 -19.30 -9.07 1.72
C GLY A 429 -18.37 -9.69 2.77
N TYR A 430 -18.51 -9.34 4.04
CA TYR A 430 -18.09 -10.25 5.09
C TYR A 430 -19.00 -11.48 5.01
N VAL A 431 -18.41 -12.67 4.88
CA VAL A 431 -19.18 -13.92 4.75
C VAL A 431 -20.10 -14.03 5.95
N PRO A 432 -21.42 -14.28 5.74
CA PRO A 432 -22.35 -14.34 6.86
C PRO A 432 -21.99 -15.54 7.73
N ARG A 433 -21.53 -15.25 8.96
CA ARG A 433 -21.44 -16.27 9.99
C ARG A 433 -22.82 -16.71 10.39
N MET A 434 -22.90 -17.98 10.69
CA MET A 434 -24.15 -18.59 11.09
C MET A 434 -24.27 -18.62 12.62
N ALA A 435 -25.49 -18.46 13.10
CA ALA A 435 -25.84 -18.65 14.51
C ALA A 435 -27.15 -19.42 14.61
N CYS A 436 -27.41 -20.00 15.76
CA CYS A 436 -28.69 -20.62 16.06
C CYS A 436 -29.84 -19.62 15.87
N ALA A 437 -30.86 -20.00 15.16
CA ALA A 437 -32.05 -19.15 14.96
C ALA A 437 -32.85 -18.97 16.28
N GLY A 438 -32.77 -19.95 17.19
CA GLY A 438 -33.49 -19.93 18.46
C GLY A 438 -32.76 -19.12 19.53
N CYS A 439 -31.59 -19.54 19.97
CA CYS A 439 -30.87 -18.94 21.08
C CYS A 439 -29.75 -17.99 20.71
N ARG A 440 -29.48 -17.84 19.40
CA ARG A 440 -28.43 -16.96 18.81
C ARG A 440 -26.97 -17.37 19.13
N THR A 441 -26.75 -18.49 19.78
CA THR A 441 -25.42 -19.04 19.99
C THR A 441 -24.69 -19.14 18.66
N PRO A 442 -23.46 -18.59 18.51
CA PRO A 442 -22.68 -18.69 17.28
C PRO A 442 -22.43 -20.14 16.88
N ALA A 443 -22.65 -20.48 15.61
CA ALA A 443 -22.31 -21.80 15.10
C ALA A 443 -20.79 -21.93 14.96
N ARG A 444 -20.22 -22.88 15.71
CA ARG A 444 -18.78 -23.14 15.76
C ARG A 444 -18.44 -24.48 15.13
N CYS A 445 -17.29 -24.55 14.49
CA CYS A 445 -16.74 -25.79 13.97
C CYS A 445 -16.35 -26.75 15.10
N ARG A 446 -16.73 -28.00 14.98
CA ARG A 446 -16.38 -29.04 15.97
C ARG A 446 -14.89 -29.39 15.96
N HIS A 447 -14.19 -29.14 14.84
CA HIS A 447 -12.78 -29.47 14.66
C HIS A 447 -11.83 -28.37 15.21
N CYS A 448 -12.08 -27.09 14.88
CA CYS A 448 -11.17 -25.99 15.22
C CYS A 448 -11.83 -24.82 15.95
N SER A 449 -13.11 -24.97 16.35
CA SER A 449 -13.93 -23.91 16.97
C SER A 449 -14.06 -22.63 16.11
N GLY A 450 -13.64 -22.66 14.84
CA GLY A 450 -13.82 -21.58 13.89
C GLY A 450 -15.29 -21.30 13.57
N PRO A 451 -15.61 -20.15 12.99
CA PRO A 451 -16.99 -19.80 12.65
C PRO A 451 -17.51 -20.66 11.50
N MET A 452 -18.76 -21.09 11.62
CA MET A 452 -19.47 -21.73 10.50
C MET A 452 -20.05 -20.68 9.55
N GLU A 453 -19.91 -20.91 8.27
CA GLU A 453 -20.33 -20.05 7.16
C GLU A 453 -21.23 -20.83 6.21
N ALA A 454 -22.22 -20.15 5.64
CA ALA A 454 -23.08 -20.73 4.60
C ALA A 454 -23.00 -19.86 3.33
N PRO A 455 -22.01 -20.11 2.45
CA PRO A 455 -21.94 -19.40 1.16
C PRO A 455 -23.10 -19.72 0.23
N GLY A 456 -23.73 -20.88 0.39
CA GLY A 456 -24.94 -21.32 -0.33
C GLY A 456 -25.95 -21.93 0.65
N ALA A 457 -27.15 -22.25 0.13
CA ALA A 457 -28.25 -22.76 0.97
C ALA A 457 -27.90 -24.05 1.70
N ASP A 458 -27.11 -24.94 1.07
CA ASP A 458 -26.77 -26.27 1.58
C ASP A 458 -25.25 -26.47 1.82
N ASP A 459 -24.43 -25.39 1.77
CA ASP A 459 -22.99 -25.45 1.93
C ASP A 459 -22.59 -24.81 3.29
N LEU A 460 -22.76 -25.56 4.38
CA LEU A 460 -22.31 -25.14 5.71
C LEU A 460 -20.86 -25.60 5.92
N ARG A 461 -19.93 -24.67 6.03
CA ARG A 461 -18.51 -25.00 6.22
C ARG A 461 -17.83 -24.08 7.23
N CYS A 462 -16.72 -24.52 7.76
CA CYS A 462 -15.89 -23.70 8.64
C CYS A 462 -15.12 -22.64 7.82
N GLY A 463 -15.21 -21.37 8.23
CA GLY A 463 -14.45 -20.28 7.62
C GLY A 463 -12.95 -20.33 7.89
N TRP A 464 -12.47 -21.13 8.87
CA TRP A 464 -11.04 -21.25 9.19
C TRP A 464 -10.39 -22.48 8.56
N CYS A 465 -10.95 -23.68 8.83
CA CYS A 465 -10.31 -24.93 8.37
C CYS A 465 -10.97 -25.53 7.12
N GLY A 466 -12.03 -24.92 6.59
CA GLY A 466 -12.74 -25.41 5.42
C GLY A 466 -13.60 -26.66 5.65
N GLN A 467 -13.59 -27.27 6.87
CA GLN A 467 -14.37 -28.47 7.17
C GLN A 467 -15.85 -28.24 6.90
N ARG A 468 -16.47 -29.11 6.11
CA ARG A 468 -17.92 -29.11 5.84
C ARG A 468 -18.67 -29.82 6.95
N GLU A 469 -19.85 -29.33 7.28
CA GLU A 469 -20.79 -29.99 8.18
C GLU A 469 -21.75 -30.87 7.36
N GLU A 470 -21.47 -32.16 7.31
CA GLU A 470 -22.22 -33.15 6.50
C GLU A 470 -23.41 -33.75 7.27
N SER A 471 -23.35 -33.77 8.61
CA SER A 471 -24.31 -34.46 9.48
C SER A 471 -25.46 -33.59 9.99
N GLY A 472 -25.57 -32.36 9.51
CA GLY A 472 -26.53 -31.39 10.04
C GLY A 472 -26.09 -30.76 11.36
N TRP A 473 -26.00 -29.44 11.37
CA TRP A 473 -25.61 -28.69 12.56
C TRP A 473 -26.72 -28.64 13.61
N HIS A 474 -26.37 -28.89 14.87
CA HIS A 474 -27.25 -28.73 16.03
C HIS A 474 -26.61 -27.79 17.04
N CYS A 475 -27.42 -26.89 17.60
CA CYS A 475 -26.95 -25.93 18.58
C CYS A 475 -26.55 -26.66 19.88
N PRO A 476 -25.34 -26.47 20.41
CA PRO A 476 -24.89 -27.10 21.63
C PRO A 476 -25.66 -26.59 22.87
N GLU A 477 -26.24 -25.39 22.81
CA GLU A 477 -26.96 -24.77 23.94
C GLU A 477 -28.45 -25.15 24.02
N CYS A 478 -29.14 -25.17 22.89
CA CYS A 478 -30.60 -25.36 22.85
C CYS A 478 -31.10 -26.54 22.01
N GLY A 479 -30.19 -27.28 21.38
CA GLY A 479 -30.52 -28.39 20.49
C GLY A 479 -31.16 -27.98 19.14
N GLY A 480 -31.42 -26.70 18.93
CA GLY A 480 -32.05 -26.21 17.68
C GLY A 480 -31.21 -26.47 16.43
N PHE A 481 -31.85 -26.79 15.31
CA PHE A 481 -31.16 -27.12 14.04
C PHE A 481 -31.26 -26.02 12.98
N ARG A 482 -32.04 -24.97 13.26
CA ARG A 482 -32.16 -23.84 12.31
C ARG A 482 -31.04 -22.82 12.52
N LEU A 483 -30.38 -22.49 11.42
CA LEU A 483 -29.37 -21.46 11.37
C LEU A 483 -29.92 -20.15 10.80
N ARG A 484 -29.35 -19.05 11.25
CA ARG A 484 -29.57 -17.71 10.71
C ARG A 484 -28.26 -17.02 10.44
N ALA A 485 -28.21 -16.19 9.40
CA ALA A 485 -27.07 -15.30 9.19
C ALA A 485 -27.04 -14.21 10.27
N GLN A 486 -25.87 -13.98 10.85
CA GLN A 486 -25.70 -12.95 11.89
C GLN A 486 -25.56 -11.55 11.33
N VAL A 487 -25.00 -11.37 10.10
CA VAL A 487 -24.73 -10.04 9.54
C VAL A 487 -25.99 -9.40 9.00
N VAL A 488 -26.29 -8.21 9.49
CA VAL A 488 -27.31 -7.33 8.94
C VAL A 488 -26.62 -6.09 8.34
N GLY A 489 -26.78 -5.89 7.05
CA GLY A 489 -26.14 -4.74 6.35
C GLY A 489 -26.69 -3.37 6.80
N ALA A 490 -25.95 -2.30 6.48
CA ALA A 490 -26.25 -0.91 6.85
C ALA A 490 -27.69 -0.48 6.52
N ARG A 491 -28.21 -0.86 5.36
CA ARG A 491 -29.57 -0.53 4.95
C ARG A 491 -30.63 -1.06 5.93
N ARG A 492 -30.55 -2.34 6.28
CA ARG A 492 -31.52 -2.94 7.21
C ARG A 492 -31.38 -2.36 8.62
N THR A 493 -30.17 -2.08 9.06
CA THR A 493 -29.92 -1.40 10.33
C THR A 493 -30.53 0.01 10.32
N ALA A 494 -30.41 0.76 9.22
CA ALA A 494 -31.02 2.07 9.05
C ALA A 494 -32.57 2.00 9.12
N GLU A 495 -33.17 0.99 8.46
CA GLU A 495 -34.60 0.74 8.49
C GLU A 495 -35.12 0.37 9.89
N GLU A 496 -34.37 -0.46 10.65
CA GLU A 496 -34.70 -0.83 12.03
C GLU A 496 -34.65 0.36 12.99
N LEU A 497 -33.56 1.16 12.87
CA LEU A 497 -33.38 2.38 13.68
C LEU A 497 -34.40 3.47 13.31
N GLY A 498 -34.71 3.65 12.04
CA GLY A 498 -35.72 4.60 11.58
C GLY A 498 -37.13 4.29 12.11
N ARG A 499 -37.50 2.98 12.20
CA ARG A 499 -38.75 2.57 12.84
C ARG A 499 -38.77 2.82 14.35
N ALA A 500 -37.63 2.67 15.01
CA ALA A 500 -37.52 2.86 16.45
C ALA A 500 -37.45 4.34 16.87
N PHE A 501 -36.97 5.22 15.98
CA PHE A 501 -36.85 6.67 16.19
C PHE A 501 -37.52 7.45 15.06
N PRO A 502 -38.84 7.40 14.90
CA PRO A 502 -39.55 7.94 13.72
C PRO A 502 -39.41 9.45 13.54
N ALA A 503 -39.11 10.20 14.61
CA ALA A 503 -38.91 11.64 14.56
C ALA A 503 -37.43 12.06 14.29
N VAL A 504 -36.52 11.10 14.13
CA VAL A 504 -35.09 11.37 13.95
C VAL A 504 -34.67 11.07 12.52
N PRO A 505 -34.01 12.02 11.81
CA PRO A 505 -33.47 11.74 10.49
C PRO A 505 -32.44 10.63 10.51
N VAL A 506 -32.58 9.66 9.59
CA VAL A 506 -31.59 8.60 9.39
C VAL A 506 -30.83 8.89 8.10
N ARG A 507 -29.51 9.00 8.19
CA ARG A 507 -28.58 9.19 7.08
C ARG A 507 -27.74 7.94 6.90
N THR A 508 -27.46 7.55 5.67
CA THR A 508 -26.60 6.42 5.36
C THR A 508 -25.36 6.87 4.61
N SER A 509 -24.19 6.36 5.00
CA SER A 509 -22.93 6.63 4.31
C SER A 509 -22.22 5.30 4.02
N GLY A 510 -21.89 5.03 2.75
CA GLY A 510 -21.29 3.77 2.35
C GLY A 510 -21.03 3.71 0.83
N ARG A 511 -20.89 2.50 0.30
CA ARG A 511 -20.44 2.26 -1.08
C ARG A 511 -21.16 3.05 -2.17
N GLU A 512 -22.47 3.22 -2.05
CA GLU A 512 -23.30 3.87 -3.08
C GLU A 512 -23.23 5.40 -2.97
N HIS A 513 -23.13 5.91 -1.75
CA HIS A 513 -23.03 7.33 -1.47
C HIS A 513 -22.24 7.54 -0.17
N VAL A 514 -21.12 8.19 -0.25
CA VAL A 514 -20.28 8.55 0.90
C VAL A 514 -20.53 10.03 1.23
N LEU A 515 -20.95 10.29 2.46
CA LEU A 515 -21.11 11.64 2.97
C LEU A 515 -19.78 12.17 3.49
N ASP A 516 -19.47 13.44 3.25
CA ASP A 516 -18.27 14.10 3.80
C ASP A 516 -18.51 14.60 5.22
N THR A 517 -19.64 15.30 5.43
CA THR A 517 -20.00 15.90 6.70
C THR A 517 -21.49 15.71 7.04
N VAL A 518 -21.82 15.85 8.31
CA VAL A 518 -23.19 15.92 8.82
C VAL A 518 -23.32 17.09 9.80
N PRO A 519 -24.48 17.78 9.84
CA PRO A 519 -24.73 18.87 10.80
C PRO A 519 -24.67 18.41 12.25
N ALA A 520 -24.48 19.35 13.17
CA ALA A 520 -24.51 19.12 14.62
C ALA A 520 -25.89 18.69 15.16
N ALA A 521 -26.97 18.84 14.37
CA ALA A 521 -28.33 18.48 14.76
C ALA A 521 -28.50 16.97 15.02
N PRO A 522 -29.40 16.55 15.91
CA PRO A 522 -29.70 15.16 16.17
C PRO A 522 -30.06 14.39 14.90
N ALA A 523 -29.31 13.34 14.62
CA ALA A 523 -29.51 12.45 13.50
C ALA A 523 -28.87 11.08 13.79
N LEU A 524 -29.40 10.01 13.19
CA LEU A 524 -28.75 8.71 13.15
C LEU A 524 -27.95 8.59 11.86
N VAL A 525 -26.65 8.36 11.98
CA VAL A 525 -25.75 8.22 10.85
C VAL A 525 -25.24 6.77 10.78
N VAL A 526 -25.81 5.99 9.88
CA VAL A 526 -25.40 4.58 9.68
C VAL A 526 -24.33 4.51 8.61
N SER A 527 -23.15 4.07 9.01
CA SER A 527 -21.97 4.03 8.14
C SER A 527 -21.33 2.66 8.05
N THR A 528 -20.66 2.39 6.93
CA THR A 528 -19.72 1.27 6.81
C THR A 528 -18.30 1.75 7.13
N PRO A 529 -17.41 0.88 7.69
CA PRO A 529 -16.05 1.27 8.04
C PRO A 529 -15.29 1.96 6.90
N GLY A 530 -14.73 3.13 7.20
CA GLY A 530 -14.04 4.00 6.27
C GLY A 530 -14.93 4.94 5.45
N ALA A 531 -16.26 4.95 5.72
CA ALA A 531 -17.20 5.87 5.09
C ALA A 531 -17.89 6.80 6.11
N GLU A 532 -17.39 6.88 7.33
CA GLU A 532 -17.92 7.74 8.39
C GLU A 532 -17.76 9.21 7.99
N PRO A 533 -18.88 9.99 7.92
CA PRO A 533 -18.78 11.42 7.74
C PRO A 533 -18.33 12.10 9.04
N VAL A 534 -17.78 13.30 8.92
CA VAL A 534 -17.46 14.11 10.10
C VAL A 534 -18.71 14.87 10.54
N ALA A 535 -19.04 14.78 11.84
CA ALA A 535 -20.09 15.60 12.42
C ALA A 535 -19.53 16.97 12.84
N GLU A 536 -20.26 18.03 12.55
CA GLU A 536 -19.95 19.35 13.08
C GLU A 536 -20.00 19.31 14.62
N GLY A 537 -18.90 19.69 15.27
CA GLY A 537 -18.74 19.60 16.71
C GLY A 537 -18.62 18.16 17.26
N GLY A 538 -18.44 17.16 16.41
CA GLY A 538 -18.27 15.75 16.79
C GLY A 538 -19.57 15.00 17.09
N TYR A 539 -19.53 13.67 17.02
CA TYR A 539 -20.67 12.83 17.41
C TYR A 539 -20.88 12.82 18.92
N ALA A 540 -22.14 12.82 19.35
CA ALA A 540 -22.48 12.66 20.76
C ALA A 540 -22.33 11.22 21.26
N ALA A 541 -22.54 10.24 20.36
CA ALA A 541 -22.28 8.82 20.64
C ALA A 541 -21.95 8.07 19.36
N ALA A 542 -21.29 6.91 19.52
CA ALA A 542 -21.10 5.95 18.43
C ALA A 542 -21.44 4.52 18.88
N LEU A 543 -22.04 3.74 17.99
CA LEU A 543 -22.23 2.31 18.12
C LEU A 543 -21.34 1.58 17.11
N LEU A 544 -20.52 0.65 17.58
CA LEU A 544 -19.68 -0.24 16.78
C LEU A 544 -20.30 -1.62 16.81
N LEU A 545 -21.11 -1.94 15.80
CA LEU A 545 -21.92 -3.15 15.78
C LEU A 545 -21.21 -4.30 15.07
N ASP A 546 -21.64 -5.53 15.40
CA ASP A 546 -21.19 -6.77 14.75
C ASP A 546 -19.66 -6.94 14.74
N GLY A 547 -18.96 -6.58 15.85
CA GLY A 547 -17.50 -6.64 15.97
C GLY A 547 -16.93 -8.04 15.69
N TRP A 548 -17.67 -9.09 15.99
CA TRP A 548 -17.34 -10.47 15.64
C TRP A 548 -17.12 -10.68 14.13
N ALA A 549 -17.84 -9.94 13.26
CA ALA A 549 -17.69 -10.05 11.81
C ALA A 549 -16.34 -9.50 11.31
N MET A 550 -15.79 -8.53 12.01
CA MET A 550 -14.49 -7.96 11.70
C MET A 550 -13.34 -8.81 12.25
N LEU A 551 -13.48 -9.29 13.49
CA LEU A 551 -12.45 -10.07 14.20
C LEU A 551 -12.32 -11.51 13.73
N GLY A 552 -13.38 -12.09 13.18
CA GLY A 552 -13.41 -13.49 12.83
C GLY A 552 -12.99 -13.83 11.41
N ARG A 553 -12.32 -12.97 10.73
CA ARG A 553 -11.74 -13.27 9.40
C ARG A 553 -10.53 -14.19 9.57
N PRO A 554 -10.30 -15.15 8.65
CA PRO A 554 -9.07 -15.92 8.59
C PRO A 554 -7.96 -15.04 7.96
N ASP A 555 -7.49 -14.04 8.69
CA ASP A 555 -6.56 -13.03 8.23
C ASP A 555 -5.70 -12.59 9.42
N LEU A 556 -4.39 -12.65 9.25
CA LEU A 556 -3.43 -12.26 10.28
C LEU A 556 -3.70 -10.84 10.82
N ARG A 557 -4.21 -9.95 9.96
CA ARG A 557 -4.47 -8.55 10.32
C ARG A 557 -5.90 -8.27 10.79
N ALA A 558 -6.73 -9.30 10.98
CA ALA A 558 -8.14 -9.11 11.34
C ALA A 558 -8.33 -8.27 12.61
N GLY A 559 -7.53 -8.53 13.65
CA GLY A 559 -7.57 -7.79 14.93
C GLY A 559 -7.09 -6.34 14.78
N GLU A 560 -5.96 -6.15 14.11
CA GLU A 560 -5.36 -4.84 13.79
C GLU A 560 -6.33 -3.97 12.97
N ASP A 561 -6.89 -4.52 11.89
CA ASP A 561 -7.88 -3.85 11.04
C ASP A 561 -9.16 -3.47 11.79
N ALA A 562 -9.68 -4.36 12.64
CA ALA A 562 -10.86 -4.08 13.44
C ALA A 562 -10.61 -2.92 14.40
N LEU A 563 -9.49 -2.96 15.14
CA LEU A 563 -9.09 -1.92 16.08
C LEU A 563 -8.91 -0.58 15.36
N ARG A 564 -8.20 -0.56 14.23
CA ARG A 564 -7.98 0.66 13.42
C ARG A 564 -9.31 1.32 13.04
N ARG A 565 -10.25 0.54 12.53
CA ARG A 565 -11.56 1.05 12.09
C ARG A 565 -12.43 1.53 13.23
N TRP A 566 -12.37 0.85 14.38
CA TRP A 566 -13.09 1.25 15.58
C TRP A 566 -12.52 2.53 16.18
N ILE A 567 -11.19 2.65 16.27
CA ILE A 567 -10.53 3.87 16.74
C ILE A 567 -10.83 5.02 15.78
N GLY A 568 -10.81 4.80 14.45
CA GLY A 568 -11.16 5.82 13.46
C GLY A 568 -12.57 6.37 13.64
N ALA A 569 -13.56 5.50 13.88
CA ALA A 569 -14.94 5.90 14.17
C ALA A 569 -15.05 6.59 15.55
N ALA A 570 -14.38 6.05 16.55
CA ALA A 570 -14.38 6.59 17.91
C ALA A 570 -13.68 7.96 18.02
N ALA A 571 -12.67 8.20 17.18
CA ALA A 571 -11.97 9.50 17.10
C ALA A 571 -12.85 10.65 16.59
N LEU A 572 -14.00 10.34 15.97
CA LEU A 572 -14.99 11.34 15.52
C LEU A 572 -16.00 11.69 16.63
N VAL A 573 -15.96 10.99 17.76
CA VAL A 573 -16.86 11.22 18.91
C VAL A 573 -16.23 12.25 19.84
N ARG A 574 -17.07 13.10 20.43
CA ARG A 574 -16.65 14.11 21.43
C ARG A 574 -15.90 13.46 22.58
N PRO A 575 -15.01 14.20 23.27
CA PRO A 575 -14.38 13.74 24.50
C PRO A 575 -15.40 13.29 25.57
N GLN A 576 -14.98 12.39 26.46
CA GLN A 576 -15.82 11.95 27.60
C GLN A 576 -16.32 13.15 28.44
N ALA A 577 -15.48 14.15 28.68
CA ALA A 577 -15.85 15.36 29.43
C ALA A 577 -17.03 16.11 28.81
N GLU A 578 -17.21 16.01 27.48
CA GLU A 578 -18.35 16.56 26.73
C GLU A 578 -19.49 15.52 26.59
N GLY A 579 -19.37 14.39 27.29
CA GLY A 579 -20.36 13.31 27.33
C GLY A 579 -20.30 12.36 26.12
N GLY A 580 -19.22 12.38 25.35
CA GLY A 580 -19.01 11.45 24.24
C GLY A 580 -18.90 10.00 24.70
N THR A 581 -19.68 9.10 24.08
CA THR A 581 -19.75 7.69 24.45
C THR A 581 -19.68 6.80 23.21
N VAL A 582 -18.90 5.75 23.30
CA VAL A 582 -18.79 4.69 22.27
C VAL A 582 -19.24 3.37 22.89
N VAL A 583 -20.13 2.66 22.22
CA VAL A 583 -20.53 1.30 22.60
C VAL A 583 -20.05 0.31 21.56
N VAL A 584 -19.17 -0.60 21.93
CA VAL A 584 -18.71 -1.68 21.06
C VAL A 584 -19.40 -2.99 21.41
N VAL A 585 -20.02 -3.61 20.40
CA VAL A 585 -20.70 -4.90 20.52
C VAL A 585 -19.74 -5.98 20.04
N ALA A 586 -18.89 -6.41 20.96
CA ALA A 586 -17.89 -7.47 20.76
C ALA A 586 -17.49 -8.04 22.12
N GLU A 587 -16.95 -9.27 22.14
CA GLU A 587 -16.50 -9.93 23.36
C GLU A 587 -15.45 -9.08 24.10
N PRO A 588 -15.72 -8.66 25.36
CA PRO A 588 -14.88 -7.73 26.12
C PRO A 588 -13.46 -8.22 26.37
N THR A 589 -13.25 -9.53 26.44
CA THR A 589 -11.94 -10.15 26.74
C THR A 589 -10.97 -10.12 25.57
N LEU A 590 -11.45 -9.86 24.37
CA LEU A 590 -10.61 -9.81 23.17
C LEU A 590 -9.65 -8.63 23.20
N ARG A 591 -8.39 -8.87 22.87
CA ARG A 591 -7.30 -7.87 22.92
C ARG A 591 -7.59 -6.58 22.14
N PRO A 592 -8.11 -6.61 20.89
CA PRO A 592 -8.46 -5.39 20.18
C PRO A 592 -9.54 -4.57 20.88
N VAL A 593 -10.52 -5.24 21.53
CA VAL A 593 -11.57 -4.59 22.32
C VAL A 593 -10.99 -3.92 23.55
N GLN A 594 -10.10 -4.61 24.27
CA GLN A 594 -9.40 -4.05 25.43
C GLN A 594 -8.51 -2.87 25.06
N ALA A 595 -7.86 -2.91 23.89
CA ALA A 595 -7.05 -1.81 23.36
C ALA A 595 -7.92 -0.59 23.05
N LEU A 596 -9.10 -0.78 22.45
CA LEU A 596 -10.06 0.30 22.20
C LEU A 596 -10.55 0.92 23.52
N VAL A 597 -10.96 0.12 24.51
CA VAL A 597 -11.44 0.59 25.82
C VAL A 597 -10.39 1.42 26.56
N ARG A 598 -9.13 1.00 26.47
CA ARG A 598 -8.00 1.70 27.10
C ARG A 598 -7.43 2.83 26.27
N TRP A 599 -7.87 2.97 25.01
CA TRP A 599 -7.26 3.84 24.01
C TRP A 599 -5.74 3.62 23.92
N ASP A 600 -5.38 2.34 23.69
CA ASP A 600 -3.98 1.89 23.67
C ASP A 600 -3.65 1.09 22.40
N PRO A 601 -3.71 1.73 21.20
CA PRO A 601 -3.35 1.06 19.96
C PRO A 601 -1.85 0.72 19.86
N VAL A 602 -1.00 1.54 20.48
CA VAL A 602 0.45 1.32 20.47
C VAL A 602 0.79 0.05 21.26
N GLY A 603 0.26 -0.09 22.49
CA GLY A 603 0.49 -1.30 23.28
C GLY A 603 -0.11 -2.55 22.64
N HIS A 604 -1.20 -2.43 21.87
CA HIS A 604 -1.72 -3.54 21.07
C HIS A 604 -0.74 -3.95 19.96
N ALA A 605 -0.25 -2.99 19.18
CA ALA A 605 0.69 -3.23 18.07
C ALA A 605 2.01 -3.85 18.57
N VAL A 606 2.55 -3.39 19.69
CA VAL A 606 3.78 -3.95 20.30
C VAL A 606 3.59 -5.40 20.72
N ARG A 607 2.46 -5.73 21.35
CA ARG A 607 2.16 -7.14 21.72
C ARG A 607 2.00 -8.03 20.51
N GLU A 608 1.26 -7.57 19.51
CA GLU A 608 1.07 -8.27 18.24
C GLU A 608 2.42 -8.48 17.51
N LEU A 609 3.33 -7.48 17.53
CA LEU A 609 4.66 -7.60 16.99
C LEU A 609 5.47 -8.72 17.67
N GLY A 610 5.39 -8.81 19.01
CA GLY A 610 6.04 -9.87 19.77
C GLY A 610 5.53 -11.26 19.38
N GLU A 611 4.21 -11.45 19.26
CA GLU A 611 3.61 -12.72 18.84
C GLU A 611 3.98 -13.09 17.40
N ARG A 612 4.00 -12.12 16.48
CA ARG A 612 4.47 -12.34 15.11
C ARG A 612 5.96 -12.68 15.05
N ALA A 613 6.77 -12.13 15.96
CA ALA A 613 8.18 -12.47 16.07
C ALA A 613 8.37 -13.93 16.49
N GLU A 614 7.64 -14.42 17.47
CA GLU A 614 7.68 -15.81 17.93
C GLU A 614 7.28 -16.81 16.82
N LEU A 615 6.32 -16.42 15.98
CA LEU A 615 5.77 -17.26 14.93
C LEU A 615 6.44 -17.04 13.55
N GLY A 616 7.35 -16.10 13.43
CA GLY A 616 8.03 -15.77 12.18
C GLY A 616 7.10 -15.15 11.13
N PHE A 617 6.10 -14.36 11.53
CA PHE A 617 5.21 -13.64 10.62
C PHE A 617 5.69 -12.21 10.33
N PRO A 618 5.24 -11.59 9.19
CA PRO A 618 5.55 -10.19 8.91
C PRO A 618 5.06 -9.25 10.03
N PRO A 619 5.83 -8.20 10.31
CA PRO A 619 6.97 -7.64 9.57
C PRO A 619 8.34 -8.19 9.99
N VAL A 620 8.43 -9.07 10.98
CA VAL A 620 9.70 -9.66 11.44
C VAL A 620 10.25 -10.74 10.53
N SER A 621 9.52 -11.10 9.50
CA SER A 621 9.99 -11.90 8.36
C SER A 621 9.58 -11.23 7.06
N ARG A 622 10.25 -11.59 5.98
CA ARG A 622 9.86 -11.18 4.63
C ARG A 622 9.11 -12.33 3.98
N MET A 623 7.99 -12.04 3.37
CA MET A 623 7.17 -13.06 2.72
C MET A 623 6.91 -12.73 1.24
N ALA A 624 6.76 -13.78 0.45
CA ALA A 624 6.28 -13.71 -0.92
C ALA A 624 5.16 -14.72 -1.12
N ALA A 625 4.17 -14.37 -1.93
CA ALA A 625 3.14 -15.29 -2.41
C ALA A 625 3.40 -15.59 -3.89
N VAL A 626 3.36 -16.87 -4.24
CA VAL A 626 3.43 -17.38 -5.61
C VAL A 626 2.09 -18.05 -5.91
N SER A 627 1.34 -17.55 -6.87
CA SER A 627 -0.02 -18.02 -7.18
C SER A 627 -0.19 -18.31 -8.66
N GLY A 628 -0.95 -19.36 -8.99
CA GLY A 628 -1.21 -19.77 -10.36
C GLY A 628 -1.81 -21.16 -10.45
N PRO A 629 -1.95 -21.73 -11.64
CA PRO A 629 -2.23 -23.16 -11.82
C PRO A 629 -1.20 -24.03 -11.09
N GLY A 630 -1.62 -25.13 -10.45
CA GLY A 630 -0.78 -25.91 -9.56
C GLY A 630 0.53 -26.40 -10.19
N GLU A 631 0.48 -26.92 -11.43
CA GLU A 631 1.67 -27.33 -12.19
C GLU A 631 2.61 -26.16 -12.47
N ALA A 632 2.06 -24.98 -12.75
CA ALA A 632 2.84 -23.77 -13.00
C ALA A 632 3.54 -23.27 -11.72
N VAL A 633 2.86 -23.32 -10.57
CA VAL A 633 3.44 -22.97 -9.26
C VAL A 633 4.56 -23.97 -8.89
N ALA A 634 4.30 -25.27 -9.02
CA ALA A 634 5.30 -26.29 -8.74
C ALA A 634 6.54 -26.17 -9.66
N GLY A 635 6.32 -25.93 -10.96
CA GLY A 635 7.39 -25.69 -11.93
C GLY A 635 8.20 -24.43 -11.60
N PHE A 636 7.54 -23.35 -11.19
CA PHE A 636 8.19 -22.11 -10.78
C PHE A 636 9.08 -22.31 -9.55
N LEU A 637 8.57 -22.98 -8.51
CA LEU A 637 9.31 -23.23 -7.27
C LEU A 637 10.55 -24.13 -7.50
N ARG A 638 10.48 -25.08 -8.43
CA ARG A 638 11.65 -25.91 -8.80
C ARG A 638 12.76 -25.12 -9.50
N THR A 639 12.40 -24.07 -10.23
CA THR A 639 13.35 -23.26 -11.02
C THR A 639 13.86 -22.03 -10.28
N ALA A 640 13.16 -21.59 -9.22
CA ALA A 640 13.57 -20.47 -8.40
C ALA A 640 14.74 -20.90 -7.49
N GLU A 641 15.88 -20.21 -7.61
CA GLU A 641 17.04 -20.42 -6.74
C GLU A 641 16.82 -19.67 -5.41
N LEU A 642 15.94 -20.24 -4.57
CA LEU A 642 15.58 -19.64 -3.30
C LEU A 642 16.77 -19.63 -2.33
N PRO A 643 16.90 -18.60 -1.44
CA PRO A 643 17.88 -18.60 -0.37
C PRO A 643 17.78 -19.85 0.52
N GLY A 644 18.90 -20.33 1.04
CA GLY A 644 18.95 -21.58 1.85
C GLY A 644 18.07 -21.55 3.11
N GLU A 645 17.79 -20.36 3.65
CA GLU A 645 16.90 -20.18 4.80
C GLU A 645 15.42 -19.95 4.41
N ALA A 646 15.10 -20.09 3.12
CA ALA A 646 13.72 -19.91 2.66
C ALA A 646 12.86 -21.12 3.06
N GLU A 647 11.73 -20.83 3.66
CA GLU A 647 10.72 -21.83 4.01
C GLU A 647 9.52 -21.67 3.07
N VAL A 648 9.10 -22.75 2.44
CA VAL A 648 7.96 -22.79 1.53
C VAL A 648 6.77 -23.42 2.25
N LEU A 649 5.69 -22.65 2.38
CA LEU A 649 4.44 -23.05 3.02
C LEU A 649 3.38 -23.29 1.94
N GLY A 650 2.81 -24.47 1.91
CA GLY A 650 1.88 -24.90 0.86
C GLY A 650 2.60 -25.68 -0.26
N PRO A 651 2.07 -25.72 -1.50
CA PRO A 651 0.93 -24.92 -2.01
C PRO A 651 -0.43 -25.36 -1.43
N VAL A 652 -1.34 -24.40 -1.36
CA VAL A 652 -2.73 -24.63 -0.95
C VAL A 652 -3.70 -24.10 -2.00
N PRO A 653 -4.87 -24.78 -2.22
CA PRO A 653 -5.87 -24.30 -3.16
C PRO A 653 -6.40 -22.92 -2.77
N LEU A 654 -6.50 -22.03 -3.74
CA LEU A 654 -7.17 -20.73 -3.58
C LEU A 654 -8.68 -20.88 -3.79
N PRO A 655 -9.51 -20.19 -2.98
CA PRO A 655 -10.94 -20.15 -3.23
C PRO A 655 -11.24 -19.63 -4.63
N ALA A 656 -12.08 -20.35 -5.38
CA ALA A 656 -12.51 -19.90 -6.70
C ALA A 656 -13.17 -18.51 -6.63
N THR A 657 -12.85 -17.64 -7.58
CA THR A 657 -13.53 -16.34 -7.69
C THR A 657 -14.98 -16.59 -8.15
N PRO A 658 -16.00 -16.21 -7.36
CA PRO A 658 -17.39 -16.37 -7.78
C PRO A 658 -17.68 -15.63 -9.09
N ALA A 659 -18.47 -16.23 -9.96
CA ALA A 659 -18.90 -15.60 -11.20
C ALA A 659 -19.56 -14.23 -10.92
N GLY A 660 -19.20 -13.21 -11.72
CA GLY A 660 -19.72 -11.84 -11.57
C GLY A 660 -19.03 -10.95 -10.53
N ARG A 661 -18.00 -11.44 -9.82
CA ARG A 661 -17.16 -10.57 -8.98
C ARG A 661 -15.92 -10.10 -9.74
N PRO A 662 -15.47 -8.85 -9.53
CA PRO A 662 -14.22 -8.38 -10.12
C PRO A 662 -13.07 -9.25 -9.61
N ARG A 663 -12.17 -9.61 -10.53
CA ARG A 663 -10.97 -10.38 -10.24
C ARG A 663 -10.08 -9.62 -9.24
N ARG A 664 -9.65 -10.29 -8.18
CA ARG A 664 -8.60 -9.74 -7.30
C ARG A 664 -7.27 -9.75 -8.08
N PRO A 665 -6.42 -8.72 -7.95
CA PRO A 665 -5.08 -8.78 -8.51
C PRO A 665 -4.34 -10.04 -8.01
N GLY A 666 -3.88 -10.89 -8.96
CA GLY A 666 -3.23 -12.17 -8.63
C GLY A 666 -4.17 -13.28 -8.17
N GLY A 667 -5.49 -13.13 -8.30
CA GLY A 667 -6.47 -14.18 -8.02
C GLY A 667 -6.82 -15.01 -9.26
N PRO A 668 -7.43 -16.22 -9.08
CA PRO A 668 -7.81 -17.09 -10.18
C PRO A 668 -8.87 -16.44 -11.08
N PRO A 669 -8.85 -16.70 -12.39
CA PRO A 669 -10.00 -16.47 -13.26
C PRO A 669 -11.25 -17.19 -12.72
N PRO A 670 -12.46 -16.73 -13.04
CA PRO A 670 -13.68 -17.44 -12.67
C PRO A 670 -13.65 -18.86 -13.23
N GLY A 671 -13.81 -19.85 -12.35
CA GLY A 671 -13.86 -21.27 -12.71
C GLY A 671 -12.52 -22.01 -12.70
N ASP A 672 -11.38 -21.30 -12.61
CA ASP A 672 -10.07 -21.93 -12.56
C ASP A 672 -9.68 -22.31 -11.13
N LEU A 673 -9.02 -23.46 -11.00
CA LEU A 673 -8.40 -23.92 -9.75
C LEU A 673 -6.96 -23.41 -9.71
N TRP A 674 -6.70 -22.47 -8.82
CA TRP A 674 -5.37 -21.95 -8.56
C TRP A 674 -4.88 -22.39 -7.20
N GLU A 675 -3.56 -22.49 -7.09
CA GLU A 675 -2.85 -22.75 -5.84
C GLU A 675 -1.99 -21.55 -5.47
N ARG A 676 -1.70 -21.46 -4.19
CA ARG A 676 -0.80 -20.45 -3.64
C ARG A 676 0.22 -21.12 -2.73
N ALA A 677 1.49 -20.83 -2.98
CA ALA A 677 2.58 -21.08 -2.05
C ALA A 677 3.00 -19.76 -1.41
N LEU A 678 3.29 -19.78 -0.11
CA LEU A 678 3.92 -18.67 0.60
C LEU A 678 5.38 -19.03 0.84
N ILE A 679 6.28 -18.09 0.61
CA ILE A 679 7.71 -18.25 0.83
C ILE A 679 8.11 -17.23 1.89
N ARG A 680 8.74 -17.70 2.96
CA ARG A 680 9.15 -16.89 4.09
C ARG A 680 10.67 -16.95 4.26
N VAL A 681 11.28 -15.78 4.57
CA VAL A 681 12.73 -15.69 4.87
C VAL A 681 12.94 -14.73 6.05
N PRO A 682 14.06 -14.84 6.80
CA PRO A 682 14.47 -13.82 7.75
C PRO A 682 14.62 -12.44 7.08
N PRO A 683 14.45 -11.31 7.81
CA PRO A 683 14.47 -9.96 7.24
C PRO A 683 15.73 -9.65 6.41
N GLY A 684 16.89 -10.08 6.87
CA GLY A 684 18.17 -9.88 6.17
C GLY A 684 18.30 -10.61 4.83
N ARG A 685 17.40 -11.57 4.54
CA ARG A 685 17.37 -12.34 3.28
C ARG A 685 16.32 -11.85 2.28
N GLY A 686 15.58 -10.80 2.61
CA GLY A 686 14.51 -10.28 1.75
C GLY A 686 14.99 -9.90 0.34
N ALA A 687 16.12 -9.22 0.21
CA ALA A 687 16.69 -8.86 -1.09
C ALA A 687 17.08 -10.09 -1.93
N ALA A 688 17.65 -11.12 -1.31
CA ALA A 688 17.99 -12.36 -1.98
C ALA A 688 16.73 -13.10 -2.47
N LEU A 689 15.66 -13.13 -1.65
CA LEU A 689 14.37 -13.70 -2.05
C LEU A 689 13.79 -12.98 -3.26
N THR A 690 13.73 -11.65 -3.24
CA THR A 690 13.16 -10.87 -4.35
C THR A 690 13.97 -11.02 -5.62
N ALA A 691 15.31 -11.06 -5.54
CA ALA A 691 16.19 -11.30 -6.68
C ALA A 691 15.97 -12.69 -7.31
N ALA A 692 15.86 -13.73 -6.48
CA ALA A 692 15.60 -15.10 -6.94
C ALA A 692 14.25 -15.21 -7.65
N LEU A 693 13.19 -14.64 -7.07
CA LEU A 693 11.85 -14.66 -7.65
C LEU A 693 11.78 -13.84 -8.94
N LYS A 694 12.42 -12.66 -8.99
CA LYS A 694 12.52 -11.82 -10.19
C LYS A 694 13.23 -12.56 -11.32
N SER A 695 14.36 -13.22 -11.02
CA SER A 695 15.14 -14.02 -12.00
C SER A 695 14.31 -15.18 -12.56
N ALA A 696 13.65 -15.96 -11.69
CA ALA A 696 12.81 -17.08 -12.11
C ALA A 696 11.64 -16.60 -13.00
N GLN A 697 11.03 -15.47 -12.65
CA GLN A 697 9.93 -14.89 -13.44
C GLN A 697 10.42 -14.31 -14.77
N ALA A 698 11.61 -13.69 -14.81
CA ALA A 698 12.23 -13.23 -16.04
C ALA A 698 12.52 -14.38 -17.01
N ALA A 699 13.10 -15.48 -16.50
CA ALA A 699 13.37 -16.69 -17.29
C ALA A 699 12.06 -17.29 -17.86
N ARG A 700 10.97 -17.25 -17.09
CA ARG A 700 9.66 -17.74 -17.48
C ARG A 700 9.01 -16.87 -18.57
N THR A 701 9.04 -15.55 -18.37
CA THR A 701 8.48 -14.59 -19.36
C THR A 701 9.27 -14.56 -20.68
N ALA A 702 10.50 -15.05 -20.70
CA ALA A 702 11.28 -15.22 -21.93
C ALA A 702 10.87 -16.46 -22.75
N ARG A 703 10.17 -17.42 -22.16
CA ARG A 703 9.68 -18.64 -22.82
C ARG A 703 8.24 -18.42 -23.27
N ALA A 704 7.99 -18.50 -24.56
CA ALA A 704 6.64 -18.42 -25.11
C ALA A 704 5.86 -19.71 -24.75
N GLY A 705 4.70 -19.57 -24.13
CA GLY A 705 3.78 -20.69 -23.84
C GLY A 705 3.72 -21.16 -22.39
N ASP A 706 4.55 -20.65 -21.49
CA ASP A 706 4.45 -20.97 -20.06
C ASP A 706 3.16 -20.33 -19.47
N GLU A 707 2.43 -21.09 -18.67
CA GLU A 707 1.26 -20.59 -17.94
C GLU A 707 1.66 -19.49 -16.95
N PRO A 708 0.82 -18.43 -16.77
CA PRO A 708 1.17 -17.30 -15.92
C PRO A 708 1.25 -17.69 -14.45
N VAL A 709 2.29 -17.21 -13.78
CA VAL A 709 2.48 -17.27 -12.32
C VAL A 709 2.55 -15.84 -11.80
N TRP A 710 1.81 -15.57 -10.72
CA TRP A 710 1.80 -14.28 -10.05
C TRP A 710 2.68 -14.33 -8.81
N VAL A 711 3.64 -13.44 -8.77
CA VAL A 711 4.51 -13.23 -7.61
C VAL A 711 4.09 -11.94 -6.93
N ARG A 712 3.87 -11.98 -5.63
CA ARG A 712 3.57 -10.81 -4.81
C ARG A 712 4.46 -10.81 -3.58
N ILE A 713 5.25 -9.75 -3.42
CA ILE A 713 6.08 -9.53 -2.25
C ILE A 713 5.24 -8.85 -1.16
N ASP A 714 5.45 -9.24 0.08
CA ASP A 714 4.70 -8.77 1.26
C ASP A 714 3.18 -8.77 1.05
N PRO A 715 2.58 -9.94 0.74
CA PRO A 715 1.17 -10.02 0.47
C PRO A 715 0.36 -9.53 1.69
N PRO A 716 -0.66 -8.67 1.50
CA PRO A 716 -1.48 -8.19 2.62
C PRO A 716 -2.36 -9.31 3.21
N ASP A 717 -2.71 -10.29 2.40
CA ASP A 717 -3.53 -11.44 2.79
C ASP A 717 -2.65 -12.70 2.75
N ILE A 718 -2.35 -13.26 3.89
CA ILE A 718 -1.57 -14.50 4.03
C ILE A 718 -2.39 -15.67 4.62
N GLY A 719 -3.68 -15.46 4.83
CA GLY A 719 -4.64 -16.45 5.30
C GLY A 719 -5.50 -17.04 4.20
#